data_f3ae307bb41fb534c65d1d2378057ca6
#
_entry.id   f3ae307bb41fb534c65d1d2378057ca6
#
_cell.length_a   1.000
_cell.length_b   1.000
_cell.length_c   1.000
_cell.angle_alpha   90.00
_cell.angle_beta   90.00
_cell.angle_gamma   90.00
#
_symmetry.space_group_name_H-M   'P 1'
#
loop_
_entity.id
_entity.type
_entity.pdbx_description
1 polymer ?
#
loop_
_entity_poly.entity_id
_entity_poly.type
_entity_poly.pdbx_seq_one_letter_code
_entity_poly.pdbx_strand_id
1 'polypeptide(L)'
;MKERVSLRRMTTFFTSILLVVFCLPTLALPAKAETTVRQVNNIVLFAQFDPLTEKNFMSGDATNTVLSMCNDTTTYRSLTKYIDTISYGQMHVDSYFPQLKDGVIEPYVLSQSRESYTDYNQYAVEMIQNIAIPADIPLDGDNDGYIDNIVCVVDGKVTSAADPLWSKAFYLDGGLQVNGLTVGQVNLHSGYSVIGSTLFNGIGTVCHEFLHSMGYPDLYHRSDVPGDPVGQWDIMATTSIFLQYPLAYQRYSVSGWMGAETITTAGTYALAPASASEGSRLYLLKTPLSDTEFFAVEYRKQGAKYSDELDGKIYGDGMVVYRVNTSVVGNYRGDTDQIYIFRPGETALNGGAGDLTKSCYGGTGAPNHIGTTDLQKKFSDGALVYADGTNSGIALDNIQIQDNGTLTFSVSFADLSGQKLWETSNNSSFSADTMAYDLATAADGTMYLLSTTAYSATLYRVEEDETLTAVSKPFSGSMYNPKLVICDGTAYVLYQDYDYISHLCKWNENGQLWEECYVGTELAQYQDLATDGEQLYFTCTTGSFPYALQAYCYNPNTGQATKIGTDLSGNACNMEIAAADGTVVIGYRDLTANSVPKAAIYNGATWNIITLSEQECGMVSVIAEEDGKFWVLPSGGKNLIFSVSKDGTATAYAVPEQLKENVFQMIPVLSGGNLYVAVNSQNPNAFDLYRLNQETASWETVGNTIANEIVNQPVLSARNGTIYCMYNASEQILLKKLVISKNEETILKGDLNLDGRRNLADTVLFHRYLLRTVTLTEEQGKRAETVEDGTINIIDLIWLKQAIHLVDVVDA
;
A
#
# COMPACT_ATOMS: atom_id res chain seq x y z
N MET A 1 21.33 -9.28 -78.90
CA MET A 1 21.50 -8.23 -77.89
C MET A 1 20.19 -8.16 -77.10
N LYS A 2 19.72 -9.28 -76.56
CA LYS A 2 18.53 -9.38 -75.67
C LYS A 2 18.56 -10.69 -74.86
N GLU A 3 19.54 -10.89 -74.04
CA GLU A 3 19.55 -12.06 -73.12
C GLU A 3 20.67 -11.96 -72.09
N ARG A 4 20.84 -10.75 -71.49
CA ARG A 4 21.79 -10.61 -70.34
C ARG A 4 21.28 -9.75 -69.22
N VAL A 5 19.97 -9.54 -69.08
CA VAL A 5 19.40 -8.69 -68.01
C VAL A 5 18.64 -9.51 -66.95
N SER A 6 18.40 -10.80 -67.14
CA SER A 6 17.61 -11.62 -66.27
C SER A 6 18.37 -12.31 -65.09
N LEU A 7 19.71 -12.42 -65.18
CA LEU A 7 20.49 -13.16 -64.17
C LEU A 7 21.08 -12.27 -63.02
N ARG A 8 21.05 -10.95 -63.20
CA ARG A 8 21.56 -10.03 -62.15
C ARG A 8 20.52 -9.64 -61.11
N ARG A 9 19.24 -9.86 -61.31
CA ARG A 9 18.18 -9.57 -60.34
C ARG A 9 17.84 -10.73 -59.38
N MET A 10 18.23 -11.94 -59.68
CA MET A 10 18.01 -13.10 -58.83
C MET A 10 19.14 -13.30 -57.81
N THR A 11 20.36 -12.85 -58.09
CA THR A 11 21.49 -12.95 -57.15
C THR A 11 21.48 -11.87 -56.08
N THR A 12 20.77 -10.74 -56.30
CA THR A 12 20.67 -9.69 -55.31
C THR A 12 19.55 -9.95 -54.27
N PHE A 13 18.59 -10.81 -54.62
CA PHE A 13 17.50 -11.15 -53.67
C PHE A 13 17.90 -12.27 -52.71
N PHE A 14 18.78 -13.19 -53.08
CA PHE A 14 19.29 -14.23 -52.17
C PHE A 14 20.41 -13.77 -51.25
N THR A 15 21.19 -12.76 -51.61
CA THR A 15 22.20 -12.15 -50.71
C THR A 15 21.61 -11.23 -49.69
N SER A 16 20.42 -10.65 -49.91
CA SER A 16 19.74 -9.80 -48.90
C SER A 16 19.01 -10.61 -47.83
N ILE A 17 18.60 -11.85 -48.13
CA ILE A 17 17.98 -12.72 -47.13
C ILE A 17 19.03 -13.44 -46.27
N LEU A 18 20.24 -13.65 -46.75
CA LEU A 18 21.30 -14.27 -45.94
C LEU A 18 22.03 -13.26 -45.04
N LEU A 19 21.90 -11.95 -45.28
CA LEU A 19 22.50 -10.90 -44.41
C LEU A 19 21.57 -10.45 -43.28
N VAL A 20 20.26 -10.78 -43.34
CA VAL A 20 19.28 -10.45 -42.25
C VAL A 20 19.26 -11.50 -41.14
N VAL A 21 19.80 -12.71 -41.37
CA VAL A 21 19.86 -13.78 -40.35
C VAL A 21 21.11 -13.71 -39.49
N PHE A 22 22.09 -12.86 -39.84
CA PHE A 22 23.35 -12.71 -39.05
C PHE A 22 23.54 -11.37 -38.35
N CYS A 23 22.53 -10.48 -38.34
CA CYS A 23 22.50 -9.30 -37.48
C CYS A 23 21.38 -9.41 -36.44
N LEU A 24 21.37 -10.51 -35.67
CA LEU A 24 20.85 -10.40 -34.30
C LEU A 24 21.85 -9.49 -33.58
N PRO A 25 21.42 -8.36 -32.98
CA PRO A 25 22.27 -7.68 -32.05
C PRO A 25 22.60 -8.72 -30.95
N THR A 26 23.87 -9.05 -30.79
CA THR A 26 24.33 -9.56 -29.52
C THR A 26 23.81 -8.54 -28.51
N LEU A 27 22.77 -8.89 -27.76
CA LEU A 27 22.46 -8.23 -26.51
C LEU A 27 23.76 -8.29 -25.72
N ALA A 28 24.55 -7.22 -25.79
CA ALA A 28 25.60 -7.00 -24.84
C ALA A 28 24.83 -7.00 -23.49
N LEU A 29 25.07 -8.03 -22.71
CA LEU A 29 24.71 -7.99 -21.29
C LEU A 29 25.22 -6.61 -20.81
N PRO A 30 24.38 -5.81 -20.15
CA PRO A 30 24.87 -4.56 -19.61
C PRO A 30 26.13 -4.85 -18.84
N ALA A 31 27.21 -4.19 -19.19
CA ALA A 31 28.46 -4.25 -18.44
C ALA A 31 28.04 -4.03 -16.98
N LYS A 32 28.41 -4.97 -16.10
CA LYS A 32 28.17 -4.83 -14.66
C LYS A 32 28.72 -3.44 -14.32
N ALA A 33 27.85 -2.52 -13.94
CA ALA A 33 28.31 -1.21 -13.48
C ALA A 33 29.33 -1.49 -12.39
N GLU A 34 30.51 -0.89 -12.46
CA GLU A 34 31.46 -0.93 -11.34
C GLU A 34 30.68 -0.38 -10.14
N THR A 35 30.32 -1.25 -9.23
CA THR A 35 29.73 -0.84 -7.96
C THR A 35 30.82 -0.07 -7.22
N THR A 36 30.69 1.25 -7.18
CA THR A 36 31.55 2.07 -6.32
C THR A 36 31.29 1.61 -4.88
N VAL A 37 32.38 1.19 -4.20
CA VAL A 37 32.28 0.82 -2.79
C VAL A 37 31.88 2.06 -2.01
N ARG A 38 30.78 2.00 -1.26
CA ARG A 38 30.38 3.10 -0.38
C ARG A 38 31.32 3.17 0.80
N GLN A 39 31.99 4.31 0.98
CA GLN A 39 32.86 4.59 2.11
C GLN A 39 32.03 5.21 3.24
N VAL A 40 32.19 4.72 4.46
CA VAL A 40 31.60 5.30 5.69
C VAL A 40 32.70 5.61 6.68
N ASN A 41 32.76 6.87 7.11
CA ASN A 41 33.73 7.35 8.09
C ASN A 41 33.06 7.41 9.47
N ASN A 42 33.43 6.50 10.34
CA ASN A 42 32.85 6.32 11.65
C ASN A 42 33.75 6.99 12.72
N ILE A 43 33.24 7.98 13.41
CA ILE A 43 34.00 8.74 14.43
C ILE A 43 33.68 8.20 15.81
N VAL A 44 34.70 7.73 16.53
CA VAL A 44 34.50 7.13 17.85
C VAL A 44 35.06 8.03 18.93
N LEU A 45 34.17 8.52 19.78
CA LEU A 45 34.45 9.45 20.87
C LEU A 45 34.30 8.77 22.23
N PHE A 46 35.12 9.13 23.20
CA PHE A 46 35.13 8.55 24.54
C PHE A 46 35.00 9.61 25.63
N ALA A 47 34.14 9.31 26.62
CA ALA A 47 34.02 10.13 27.82
C ALA A 47 34.01 9.31 29.10
N GLN A 48 34.44 9.90 30.19
CA GLN A 48 34.46 9.27 31.52
C GLN A 48 33.95 10.23 32.58
N PHE A 49 33.50 9.69 33.71
CA PHE A 49 33.16 10.46 34.91
C PHE A 49 34.40 10.68 35.78
N ASP A 50 34.35 11.67 36.65
CA ASP A 50 35.29 11.88 37.72
C ASP A 50 34.53 11.88 39.09
N PRO A 51 34.72 10.87 39.96
CA PRO A 51 35.56 9.68 39.77
C PRO A 51 34.99 8.69 38.74
N LEU A 52 35.87 7.85 38.20
CA LEU A 52 35.48 6.75 37.26
C LEU A 52 34.44 5.82 37.92
N THR A 53 33.43 5.40 37.13
CA THR A 53 32.45 4.39 37.52
C THR A 53 32.95 2.97 37.19
N GLU A 54 33.77 2.83 36.17
CA GLU A 54 34.44 1.58 35.77
C GLU A 54 35.98 1.69 35.95
N LYS A 55 36.58 0.74 36.64
CA LYS A 55 38.04 0.70 36.79
C LYS A 55 38.69 0.49 35.44
N ASN A 56 39.79 1.21 35.21
CA ASN A 56 40.60 1.12 34.02
C ASN A 56 39.83 1.36 32.70
N PHE A 57 38.78 2.13 32.75
CA PHE A 57 38.12 2.61 31.54
C PHE A 57 39.20 3.20 30.61
N MET A 58 39.24 2.75 29.36
CA MET A 58 40.29 3.10 28.38
C MET A 58 41.76 2.89 28.79
N SER A 59 42.06 1.93 29.62
CA SER A 59 43.45 1.41 29.78
C SER A 59 44.00 0.96 28.42
N GLY A 60 45.33 0.70 28.34
CA GLY A 60 45.94 0.23 27.10
C GLY A 60 45.29 -1.02 26.51
N ASP A 61 44.86 -1.96 27.35
CA ASP A 61 44.14 -3.17 26.91
C ASP A 61 42.75 -2.86 26.40
N ALA A 62 42.03 -1.94 27.05
CA ALA A 62 40.71 -1.47 26.61
C ALA A 62 40.82 -0.72 25.26
N THR A 63 41.81 0.16 25.12
CA THR A 63 42.13 0.82 23.86
C THR A 63 42.36 -0.18 22.73
N ASN A 64 43.23 -1.16 22.91
CA ASN A 64 43.53 -2.18 21.89
C ASN A 64 42.28 -3.00 21.54
N THR A 65 41.43 -3.31 22.52
CA THR A 65 40.16 -4.01 22.31
C THR A 65 39.26 -3.23 21.40
N VAL A 66 39.07 -1.94 21.64
CA VAL A 66 38.16 -1.08 20.84
C VAL A 66 38.71 -0.84 19.42
N LEU A 67 40.03 -0.60 19.30
CA LEU A 67 40.67 -0.45 17.98
C LEU A 67 40.46 -1.70 17.12
N SER A 68 40.67 -2.89 17.71
CA SER A 68 40.43 -4.17 17.02
C SER A 68 38.95 -4.36 16.71
N MET A 69 38.08 -4.09 17.66
CA MET A 69 36.62 -4.22 17.46
C MET A 69 36.08 -3.33 16.34
N CYS A 70 36.72 -2.20 16.07
CA CYS A 70 36.32 -1.32 14.99
C CYS A 70 37.00 -1.66 13.65
N ASN A 71 38.30 -1.84 13.62
CA ASN A 71 39.12 -1.80 12.39
C ASN A 71 39.90 -3.08 12.05
N ASP A 72 39.76 -4.17 12.77
CA ASP A 72 40.45 -5.41 12.45
C ASP A 72 39.81 -6.07 11.20
N THR A 73 40.60 -6.20 10.13
CA THR A 73 40.14 -6.79 8.87
C THR A 73 40.26 -8.31 8.82
N THR A 74 40.81 -8.95 9.87
CA THR A 74 41.10 -10.38 9.90
C THR A 74 40.05 -11.21 10.64
N THR A 75 39.26 -10.59 11.53
CA THR A 75 38.21 -11.24 12.31
C THR A 75 36.82 -10.69 11.96
N TYR A 76 35.81 -11.55 11.85
CA TYR A 76 34.41 -11.12 11.71
C TYR A 76 33.86 -10.41 12.95
N ARG A 77 34.59 -10.45 14.08
CA ARG A 77 34.23 -9.73 15.32
C ARG A 77 34.76 -8.31 15.32
N SER A 78 34.70 -7.65 14.16
CA SER A 78 34.99 -6.23 14.00
C SER A 78 33.95 -5.58 13.10
N LEU A 79 33.72 -4.28 13.33
CA LEU A 79 32.72 -3.52 12.56
C LEU A 79 33.09 -3.50 11.07
N THR A 80 34.33 -3.15 10.74
CA THR A 80 34.77 -3.05 9.33
C THR A 80 34.64 -4.39 8.60
N LYS A 81 35.11 -5.49 9.18
CA LYS A 81 35.06 -6.83 8.55
C LYS A 81 33.63 -7.35 8.46
N TYR A 82 32.82 -7.08 9.48
CA TYR A 82 31.42 -7.47 9.49
C TYR A 82 30.66 -6.79 8.36
N ILE A 83 30.73 -5.46 8.26
CA ILE A 83 30.03 -4.68 7.22
C ILE A 83 30.53 -5.05 5.82
N ASP A 84 31.82 -5.15 5.62
CA ASP A 84 32.41 -5.62 4.35
C ASP A 84 31.85 -6.99 3.93
N THR A 85 31.68 -7.91 4.88
CA THR A 85 31.18 -9.26 4.60
C THR A 85 29.69 -9.28 4.29
N ILE A 86 28.84 -8.65 5.12
CA ILE A 86 27.38 -8.68 4.92
C ILE A 86 26.93 -7.84 3.72
N SER A 87 27.75 -6.86 3.31
CA SER A 87 27.55 -6.04 2.11
C SER A 87 28.11 -6.64 0.84
N TYR A 88 28.79 -7.80 0.93
CA TYR A 88 29.51 -8.42 -0.20
C TYR A 88 30.59 -7.48 -0.79
N GLY A 89 31.27 -6.70 0.06
CA GLY A 89 32.27 -5.74 -0.33
C GLY A 89 31.74 -4.45 -0.99
N GLN A 90 30.43 -4.19 -0.88
CA GLN A 90 29.82 -2.96 -1.45
C GLN A 90 29.87 -1.76 -0.50
N MET A 91 30.19 -2.00 0.78
CA MET A 91 30.36 -0.95 1.78
C MET A 91 31.61 -1.23 2.60
N HIS A 92 32.37 -0.18 2.88
CA HIS A 92 33.55 -0.21 3.76
C HIS A 92 33.42 0.82 4.86
N VAL A 93 33.78 0.46 6.10
CA VAL A 93 33.72 1.33 7.27
C VAL A 93 35.11 1.49 7.86
N ASP A 94 35.60 2.73 7.89
CA ASP A 94 36.81 3.11 8.62
C ASP A 94 36.44 3.86 9.90
N SER A 95 36.95 3.41 11.04
CA SER A 95 36.72 4.08 12.33
C SER A 95 37.92 4.92 12.73
N TYR A 96 37.67 6.18 13.08
CA TYR A 96 38.64 7.17 13.47
C TYR A 96 38.51 7.51 14.95
N PHE A 97 39.66 7.70 15.61
CA PHE A 97 39.74 7.89 17.07
C PHE A 97 40.46 9.22 17.37
N PRO A 98 39.74 10.35 17.41
CA PRO A 98 40.36 11.67 17.63
C PRO A 98 41.17 11.81 18.93
N GLN A 99 40.82 11.00 19.93
CA GLN A 99 41.44 11.02 21.27
C GLN A 99 42.60 10.02 21.44
N LEU A 100 43.00 9.30 20.37
CA LEU A 100 44.11 8.36 20.42
C LEU A 100 45.45 9.14 20.44
N LYS A 101 46.22 8.99 21.54
CA LYS A 101 47.54 9.60 21.72
C LYS A 101 48.51 8.57 22.24
N ASP A 102 49.67 8.45 21.60
CA ASP A 102 50.73 7.50 22.01
C ASP A 102 50.24 6.05 22.22
N GLY A 103 49.23 5.63 21.43
CA GLY A 103 48.63 4.31 21.51
C GLY A 103 47.65 4.07 22.64
N VAL A 104 47.22 5.13 23.31
CA VAL A 104 46.16 5.09 24.34
C VAL A 104 45.10 6.17 24.05
N ILE A 105 43.84 5.80 24.26
CA ILE A 105 42.73 6.74 24.17
C ILE A 105 42.62 7.55 25.46
N GLU A 106 42.66 8.89 25.35
CA GLU A 106 42.44 9.82 26.48
C GLU A 106 40.99 10.30 26.50
N PRO A 107 40.10 9.72 27.35
CA PRO A 107 38.69 10.10 27.41
C PRO A 107 38.48 11.55 27.86
N TYR A 108 37.45 12.21 27.31
CA TYR A 108 36.96 13.49 27.82
C TYR A 108 36.34 13.28 29.22
N VAL A 109 36.63 14.20 30.17
CA VAL A 109 35.99 14.18 31.50
C VAL A 109 34.68 14.96 31.43
N LEU A 110 33.56 14.28 31.65
CA LEU A 110 32.22 14.85 31.66
C LEU A 110 32.10 15.91 32.78
N SER A 111 31.36 16.98 32.45
CA SER A 111 31.26 18.14 33.34
C SER A 111 30.39 17.94 34.59
N GLN A 112 29.53 16.89 34.56
CA GLN A 112 28.60 16.61 35.66
C GLN A 112 28.73 15.17 36.17
N SER A 113 28.14 14.88 37.33
CA SER A 113 28.02 13.52 37.83
C SER A 113 27.02 12.71 37.00
N ARG A 114 27.14 11.39 37.01
CA ARG A 114 26.29 10.49 36.25
C ARG A 114 24.80 10.71 36.49
N GLU A 115 24.41 10.96 37.73
CA GLU A 115 23.00 11.12 38.13
C GLU A 115 22.37 12.42 37.60
N SER A 116 23.20 13.35 37.14
CA SER A 116 22.76 14.62 36.57
C SER A 116 22.34 14.49 35.08
N TYR A 117 22.78 13.43 34.41
CA TYR A 117 22.37 13.14 33.01
C TYR A 117 21.07 12.34 33.04
N THR A 118 20.00 12.96 32.59
CA THR A 118 18.66 12.39 32.54
C THR A 118 18.20 12.00 31.14
N ASP A 119 18.97 12.41 30.13
CA ASP A 119 18.69 12.19 28.72
C ASP A 119 19.97 11.78 27.99
N TYR A 120 19.85 10.81 27.08
CA TYR A 120 20.95 10.31 26.25
C TYR A 120 21.58 11.40 25.35
N ASN A 121 20.77 12.36 24.85
CA ASN A 121 21.27 13.46 24.03
C ASN A 121 22.31 14.32 24.77
N GLN A 122 22.19 14.46 26.08
CA GLN A 122 23.11 15.28 26.88
C GLN A 122 24.55 14.77 26.78
N TYR A 123 24.76 13.45 26.80
CA TYR A 123 26.08 12.86 26.60
C TYR A 123 26.64 13.17 25.23
N ALA A 124 25.86 12.90 24.18
CA ALA A 124 26.29 13.11 22.81
C ALA A 124 26.62 14.58 22.53
N VAL A 125 25.74 15.50 22.90
CA VAL A 125 25.94 16.94 22.69
C VAL A 125 27.20 17.44 23.40
N GLU A 126 27.39 17.07 24.68
CA GLU A 126 28.56 17.50 25.44
C GLU A 126 29.85 16.95 24.82
N MET A 127 29.90 15.67 24.47
CA MET A 127 31.07 15.05 23.86
C MET A 127 31.40 15.70 22.51
N ILE A 128 30.43 15.84 21.62
CA ILE A 128 30.63 16.39 20.27
C ILE A 128 31.06 17.87 20.32
N GLN A 129 30.58 18.65 21.28
CA GLN A 129 30.94 20.06 21.44
C GLN A 129 32.32 20.28 22.06
N ASN A 130 32.82 19.37 22.88
CA ASN A 130 34.02 19.57 23.68
C ASN A 130 35.23 18.70 23.27
N ILE A 131 35.01 17.66 22.48
CA ILE A 131 36.12 16.82 21.96
C ILE A 131 36.54 17.38 20.61
N ALA A 132 37.80 17.78 20.50
CA ALA A 132 38.35 18.29 19.25
C ALA A 132 38.49 17.14 18.24
N ILE A 133 37.87 17.28 17.08
CA ILE A 133 38.01 16.36 15.94
C ILE A 133 38.97 17.05 14.96
N PRO A 134 40.15 16.47 14.69
CA PRO A 134 41.12 17.00 13.73
C PRO A 134 40.52 17.19 12.34
N ALA A 135 40.87 18.30 11.67
CA ALA A 135 40.31 18.63 10.36
C ALA A 135 40.77 17.71 9.21
N ASP A 136 41.80 16.91 9.43
CA ASP A 136 42.31 15.92 8.49
C ASP A 136 41.61 14.55 8.59
N ILE A 137 40.75 14.35 9.58
CA ILE A 137 39.86 13.17 9.66
C ILE A 137 38.71 13.36 8.67
N PRO A 138 38.53 12.44 7.71
CA PRO A 138 37.37 12.47 6.83
C PRO A 138 36.09 12.18 7.64
N LEU A 139 35.02 12.95 7.42
CA LEU A 139 33.78 12.86 8.17
C LEU A 139 32.59 12.46 7.30
N ASP A 140 32.65 12.75 6.02
CA ASP A 140 31.56 12.63 5.04
C ASP A 140 32.09 11.87 3.82
N GLY A 141 31.79 10.59 3.73
CA GLY A 141 32.30 9.69 2.69
C GLY A 141 31.51 9.71 1.39
N ASP A 142 30.23 10.11 1.46
CA ASP A 142 29.36 10.19 0.28
C ASP A 142 29.05 11.64 -0.18
N ASN A 143 29.59 12.64 0.53
CA ASN A 143 29.52 14.06 0.25
C ASN A 143 28.10 14.63 0.28
N ASP A 144 27.27 14.16 1.22
CA ASP A 144 25.90 14.62 1.41
C ASP A 144 25.79 15.84 2.36
N GLY A 145 26.89 16.26 3.01
CA GLY A 145 26.97 17.38 3.95
C GLY A 145 26.67 17.00 5.39
N TYR A 146 26.48 15.71 5.65
CA TYR A 146 26.35 15.15 7.00
C TYR A 146 27.60 14.35 7.38
N ILE A 147 27.80 14.20 8.68
CA ILE A 147 28.80 13.24 9.21
C ILE A 147 28.20 11.85 9.09
N ASP A 148 28.93 10.91 8.48
CA ASP A 148 28.42 9.55 8.20
C ASP A 148 27.92 8.84 9.46
N ASN A 149 28.71 8.82 10.54
CA ASN A 149 28.30 8.27 11.84
C ASN A 149 29.20 8.74 12.97
N ILE A 150 28.64 8.97 14.15
CA ILE A 150 29.38 9.23 15.40
C ILE A 150 29.02 8.19 16.45
N VAL A 151 30.03 7.55 17.02
CA VAL A 151 29.89 6.62 18.15
C VAL A 151 30.38 7.32 19.42
N CYS A 152 29.55 7.43 20.42
CA CYS A 152 29.87 7.94 21.75
C CYS A 152 29.94 6.77 22.75
N VAL A 153 31.11 6.53 23.34
CA VAL A 153 31.33 5.51 24.38
C VAL A 153 31.57 6.22 25.72
N VAL A 154 30.69 6.00 26.69
CA VAL A 154 30.72 6.68 27.98
C VAL A 154 30.97 5.68 29.10
N ASP A 155 31.92 6.01 30.02
CA ASP A 155 32.21 5.22 31.22
C ASP A 155 30.92 4.90 32.00
N GLY A 156 30.72 3.65 32.37
CA GLY A 156 29.64 3.23 33.22
C GLY A 156 28.98 1.92 32.84
N LYS A 157 28.37 1.29 33.84
CA LYS A 157 27.57 0.08 33.70
C LYS A 157 26.10 0.43 33.69
N VAL A 158 25.35 -0.21 32.78
CA VAL A 158 23.90 -0.13 32.69
C VAL A 158 23.25 -1.45 33.05
N THR A 159 22.09 -1.41 33.69
CA THR A 159 21.34 -2.60 34.13
C THR A 159 19.90 -2.60 33.70
N SER A 160 19.44 -1.51 33.06
CA SER A 160 18.06 -1.31 32.65
C SER A 160 17.99 -0.48 31.39
N ALA A 161 17.06 -0.79 30.50
CA ALA A 161 16.79 0.00 29.31
C ALA A 161 16.29 1.44 29.60
N ALA A 162 15.89 1.71 30.84
CA ALA A 162 15.51 3.06 31.27
C ALA A 162 16.73 3.95 31.61
N ASP A 163 17.95 3.37 31.70
CA ASP A 163 19.16 4.15 31.92
C ASP A 163 19.50 4.97 30.67
N PRO A 164 19.76 6.28 30.77
CA PRO A 164 20.16 7.11 29.64
C PRO A 164 21.37 6.60 28.85
N LEU A 165 22.28 5.81 29.50
CA LEU A 165 23.43 5.17 28.86
C LEU A 165 23.12 3.82 28.23
N TRP A 166 21.87 3.36 28.21
CA TRP A 166 21.54 2.15 27.45
C TRP A 166 21.94 2.34 25.99
N SER A 167 22.62 1.37 25.41
CA SER A 167 23.07 1.43 24.00
C SER A 167 21.89 1.68 23.07
N LYS A 168 22.05 2.66 22.17
CA LYS A 168 21.03 3.05 21.20
C LYS A 168 21.61 3.89 20.07
N ALA A 169 20.99 3.80 18.91
CA ALA A 169 21.16 4.73 17.81
C ALA A 169 20.02 5.77 17.80
N PHE A 170 20.32 7.00 17.42
CA PHE A 170 19.36 8.08 17.31
C PHE A 170 19.85 9.17 16.37
N TYR A 171 18.92 9.96 15.88
CA TYR A 171 19.21 11.15 15.08
C TYR A 171 19.25 12.37 16.02
N LEU A 172 20.34 13.17 15.95
CA LEU A 172 20.50 14.35 16.77
C LEU A 172 19.95 15.57 16.04
N ASP A 173 18.73 15.95 16.39
CA ASP A 173 18.12 17.19 15.90
C ASP A 173 18.78 18.43 16.51
N GLY A 174 18.80 19.54 15.76
CA GLY A 174 19.27 20.83 16.30
C GLY A 174 20.40 21.47 15.53
N GLY A 175 20.82 20.90 14.41
CA GLY A 175 21.80 21.53 13.52
C GLY A 175 23.19 21.68 14.12
N LEU A 176 23.59 20.81 15.05
CA LEU A 176 24.96 20.74 15.57
C LEU A 176 25.92 20.48 14.42
N GLN A 177 27.01 21.23 14.36
CA GLN A 177 28.01 21.11 13.30
C GLN A 177 29.40 20.83 13.86
N VAL A 178 30.18 20.05 13.13
CA VAL A 178 31.58 19.76 13.36
C VAL A 178 32.33 19.93 12.03
N ASN A 179 33.36 20.76 12.04
CA ASN A 179 34.17 21.08 10.85
C ASN A 179 33.33 21.52 9.62
N GLY A 180 32.16 22.13 9.86
CA GLY A 180 31.24 22.62 8.80
C GLY A 180 30.23 21.56 8.29
N LEU A 181 30.26 20.33 8.78
CA LEU A 181 29.30 19.27 8.45
C LEU A 181 28.25 19.13 9.55
N THR A 182 27.04 18.73 9.18
CA THR A 182 25.94 18.55 10.13
C THR A 182 26.04 17.19 10.80
N VAL A 183 25.83 17.16 12.12
CA VAL A 183 25.71 15.91 12.87
C VAL A 183 24.28 15.38 12.69
N GLY A 184 24.15 14.13 12.27
CA GLY A 184 22.89 13.43 12.10
C GLY A 184 22.84 12.18 12.99
N GLN A 185 23.38 11.07 12.52
CA GLN A 185 23.36 9.77 13.20
C GLN A 185 24.37 9.71 14.34
N VAL A 186 23.91 9.24 15.51
CA VAL A 186 24.73 9.03 16.70
C VAL A 186 24.41 7.66 17.30
N ASN A 187 25.46 6.89 17.61
CA ASN A 187 25.33 5.69 18.43
C ASN A 187 25.89 5.97 19.82
N LEU A 188 25.13 5.76 20.87
CA LEU A 188 25.58 5.88 22.27
C LEU A 188 25.75 4.50 22.89
N HIS A 189 26.87 4.29 23.54
CA HIS A 189 27.16 3.06 24.26
C HIS A 189 27.69 3.34 25.67
N SER A 190 27.34 2.46 26.61
CA SER A 190 28.07 2.40 27.87
C SER A 190 29.41 1.69 27.69
N GLY A 191 30.45 2.15 28.36
CA GLY A 191 31.76 1.51 28.32
C GLY A 191 31.72 0.05 28.75
N TYR A 192 30.87 -0.26 29.72
CA TYR A 192 30.67 -1.66 30.15
C TYR A 192 30.05 -2.53 29.06
N SER A 193 29.11 -2.03 28.28
CA SER A 193 28.50 -2.79 27.18
C SER A 193 29.47 -3.07 26.03
N VAL A 194 30.46 -2.19 25.80
CA VAL A 194 31.44 -2.31 24.73
C VAL A 194 32.70 -3.08 25.20
N ILE A 195 33.26 -2.73 26.34
CA ILE A 195 34.58 -3.16 26.77
C ILE A 195 34.54 -4.06 28.01
N GLY A 196 33.62 -3.83 28.92
CA GLY A 196 33.66 -4.27 30.33
C GLY A 196 33.18 -5.69 30.56
N SER A 197 32.69 -6.44 29.58
CA SER A 197 32.09 -7.76 29.84
C SER A 197 32.22 -8.77 28.72
N THR A 198 32.77 -9.92 29.02
CA THR A 198 32.67 -11.12 28.18
C THR A 198 31.24 -11.70 28.11
N LEU A 199 30.33 -11.23 28.99
CA LEU A 199 28.93 -11.67 29.06
C LEU A 199 28.00 -10.79 28.22
N PHE A 200 28.37 -9.54 27.98
CA PHE A 200 27.66 -8.64 27.11
C PHE A 200 28.41 -8.53 25.80
N ASN A 201 27.79 -8.85 24.76
CA ASN A 201 28.19 -9.05 23.38
C ASN A 201 28.70 -7.77 22.67
N GLY A 202 29.68 -7.08 23.24
CA GLY A 202 30.12 -5.74 22.84
C GLY A 202 30.11 -5.47 21.33
N ILE A 203 30.79 -6.31 20.54
CA ILE A 203 30.78 -6.15 19.08
C ILE A 203 29.38 -6.34 18.46
N GLY A 204 28.57 -7.28 18.99
CA GLY A 204 27.21 -7.48 18.51
C GLY A 204 26.35 -6.22 18.71
N THR A 205 26.49 -5.57 19.88
CA THR A 205 25.79 -4.31 20.17
C THR A 205 26.30 -3.17 19.29
N VAL A 206 27.62 -3.05 19.12
CA VAL A 206 28.19 -2.02 18.22
C VAL A 206 27.67 -2.17 16.77
N CYS A 207 27.68 -3.40 16.23
CA CYS A 207 27.16 -3.65 14.88
C CYS A 207 25.66 -3.44 14.77
N HIS A 208 24.88 -3.80 15.79
CA HIS A 208 23.44 -3.59 15.84
C HIS A 208 23.10 -2.09 15.78
N GLU A 209 23.69 -1.28 16.67
CA GLU A 209 23.44 0.17 16.68
C GLU A 209 23.96 0.86 15.39
N PHE A 210 25.05 0.38 14.83
CA PHE A 210 25.54 0.88 13.55
C PHE A 210 24.55 0.57 12.41
N LEU A 211 23.93 -0.61 12.40
CA LEU A 211 22.91 -0.96 11.41
C LEU A 211 21.66 -0.08 11.55
N HIS A 212 21.29 0.36 12.76
CA HIS A 212 20.25 1.37 12.93
C HIS A 212 20.58 2.68 12.22
N SER A 213 21.84 3.14 12.28
CA SER A 213 22.28 4.32 11.52
C SER A 213 22.14 4.14 9.99
N MET A 214 22.04 2.90 9.53
CA MET A 214 21.77 2.56 8.14
C MET A 214 20.28 2.34 7.82
N GLY A 215 19.38 2.49 8.80
CA GLY A 215 17.94 2.34 8.61
C GLY A 215 17.39 0.94 8.90
N TYR A 216 18.17 0.02 9.44
CA TYR A 216 17.67 -1.30 9.86
C TYR A 216 16.83 -1.16 11.13
N PRO A 217 15.57 -1.62 11.16
CA PRO A 217 14.73 -1.56 12.34
C PRO A 217 14.97 -2.72 13.30
N ASP A 218 14.55 -2.56 14.55
CA ASP A 218 14.50 -3.65 15.52
C ASP A 218 13.52 -4.75 15.08
N LEU A 219 13.96 -6.00 15.18
CA LEU A 219 13.18 -7.19 14.84
C LEU A 219 12.79 -8.03 16.07
N TYR A 220 12.94 -7.50 17.28
CA TYR A 220 12.46 -8.08 18.53
C TYR A 220 11.27 -7.29 19.09
N HIS A 221 10.47 -7.93 19.93
CA HIS A 221 9.43 -7.26 20.69
C HIS A 221 10.01 -6.54 21.90
N ARG A 222 9.47 -5.38 22.27
CA ARG A 222 9.78 -4.74 23.52
C ARG A 222 9.42 -5.67 24.70
N SER A 223 10.06 -5.49 25.84
CA SER A 223 10.05 -6.44 26.97
C SER A 223 8.67 -6.70 27.60
N ASP A 224 7.69 -5.83 27.39
CA ASP A 224 6.30 -5.97 27.85
C ASP A 224 5.37 -6.65 26.83
N VAL A 225 5.86 -6.96 25.65
CA VAL A 225 5.12 -7.66 24.58
C VAL A 225 5.64 -9.10 24.46
N PRO A 226 4.78 -10.11 24.63
CA PRO A 226 5.19 -11.50 24.52
C PRO A 226 5.54 -11.90 23.09
N GLY A 227 6.36 -12.94 22.97
CA GLY A 227 6.76 -13.53 21.69
C GLY A 227 8.17 -13.14 21.27
N ASP A 228 8.74 -13.97 20.40
CA ASP A 228 10.03 -13.77 19.75
C ASP A 228 9.87 -14.10 18.27
N PRO A 229 9.61 -13.11 17.41
CA PRO A 229 9.29 -13.36 16.01
C PRO A 229 10.50 -13.82 15.18
N VAL A 230 11.73 -13.44 15.53
CA VAL A 230 12.94 -13.66 14.69
C VAL A 230 14.09 -14.35 15.42
N GLY A 231 14.34 -14.01 16.67
CA GLY A 231 15.40 -14.62 17.50
C GLY A 231 16.80 -14.51 16.91
N GLN A 232 17.56 -15.60 16.97
CA GLN A 232 18.96 -15.62 16.54
C GLN A 232 19.17 -15.66 15.01
N TRP A 233 18.11 -15.52 14.21
CA TRP A 233 18.25 -15.45 12.74
C TRP A 233 18.72 -14.08 12.22
N ASP A 234 18.61 -13.03 13.05
CA ASP A 234 19.00 -11.68 12.67
C ASP A 234 19.67 -10.95 13.83
N ILE A 235 20.73 -10.18 13.54
CA ILE A 235 21.41 -9.34 14.52
C ILE A 235 20.48 -8.25 15.08
N MET A 236 19.49 -7.79 14.29
CA MET A 236 18.51 -6.79 14.73
C MET A 236 17.44 -7.37 15.68
N ALA A 237 17.42 -8.69 15.88
CA ALA A 237 16.59 -9.35 16.89
C ALA A 237 17.39 -9.79 18.11
N THR A 238 18.59 -10.33 17.92
CA THR A 238 19.41 -10.85 19.03
C THR A 238 20.88 -10.58 18.77
N THR A 239 21.52 -9.83 19.66
CA THR A 239 22.96 -9.54 19.60
C THR A 239 23.79 -10.61 20.30
N SER A 240 25.00 -10.88 19.80
CA SER A 240 25.96 -11.79 20.42
C SER A 240 27.39 -11.48 19.95
N ILE A 241 28.41 -12.04 20.63
CA ILE A 241 29.79 -12.02 20.14
C ILE A 241 30.01 -12.91 18.90
N PHE A 242 29.03 -13.76 18.57
CA PHE A 242 29.01 -14.58 17.36
C PHE A 242 28.00 -13.93 16.44
N LEU A 243 28.49 -13.08 15.53
CA LEU A 243 27.68 -12.28 14.67
C LEU A 243 26.91 -13.14 13.66
N GLN A 244 25.70 -12.75 13.37
CA GLN A 244 24.88 -13.33 12.31
C GLN A 244 24.61 -12.30 11.21
N TYR A 245 24.31 -12.82 10.01
CA TYR A 245 23.81 -11.98 8.94
C TYR A 245 22.46 -11.36 9.34
N PRO A 246 22.15 -10.11 8.93
CA PRO A 246 20.79 -9.66 8.83
C PRO A 246 20.04 -10.56 7.83
N LEU A 247 18.75 -10.74 8.00
CA LEU A 247 17.92 -11.48 7.04
C LEU A 247 18.08 -10.92 5.61
N ALA A 248 18.01 -11.80 4.62
CA ALA A 248 18.24 -11.43 3.23
C ALA A 248 17.29 -10.33 2.77
N TYR A 249 16.04 -10.31 3.25
CA TYR A 249 15.09 -9.25 2.95
C TYR A 249 15.57 -7.89 3.44
N GLN A 250 16.13 -7.79 4.64
CA GLN A 250 16.68 -6.53 5.16
C GLN A 250 17.87 -6.05 4.32
N ARG A 251 18.78 -6.93 3.95
CA ARG A 251 19.93 -6.60 3.08
C ARG A 251 19.49 -6.19 1.66
N TYR A 252 18.35 -6.71 1.19
CA TYR A 252 17.73 -6.33 -0.08
C TYR A 252 17.00 -4.98 0.02
N SER A 253 16.08 -4.84 0.98
CA SER A 253 15.13 -3.72 1.03
C SER A 253 15.72 -2.44 1.63
N VAL A 254 16.63 -2.57 2.63
CA VAL A 254 17.22 -1.41 3.33
C VAL A 254 18.49 -0.94 2.61
N SER A 255 19.39 -1.87 2.32
CA SER A 255 20.72 -1.49 1.82
C SER A 255 20.94 -1.73 0.32
N GLY A 256 20.07 -2.48 -0.34
CA GLY A 256 20.23 -2.79 -1.76
C GLY A 256 21.45 -3.66 -2.10
N TRP A 257 22.07 -4.33 -1.13
CA TRP A 257 23.30 -5.11 -1.32
C TRP A 257 23.13 -6.40 -2.12
N MET A 258 21.89 -6.78 -2.38
CA MET A 258 21.57 -7.97 -3.15
C MET A 258 20.26 -7.82 -3.88
N GLY A 259 20.06 -8.61 -4.95
CA GLY A 259 18.79 -8.72 -5.64
C GLY A 259 17.84 -9.71 -4.97
N ALA A 260 16.56 -9.61 -5.32
CA ALA A 260 15.53 -10.60 -5.01
C ALA A 260 14.80 -10.99 -6.30
N GLU A 261 14.37 -12.24 -6.39
CA GLU A 261 13.53 -12.73 -7.47
C GLU A 261 12.15 -13.04 -6.91
N THR A 262 11.09 -12.69 -7.65
CA THR A 262 9.71 -12.98 -7.22
C THR A 262 9.22 -14.25 -7.90
N ILE A 263 8.72 -15.21 -7.10
CA ILE A 263 8.08 -16.44 -7.56
C ILE A 263 6.56 -16.27 -7.49
N THR A 264 5.92 -16.39 -8.64
CA THR A 264 4.45 -16.37 -8.78
C THR A 264 3.91 -17.62 -9.48
N THR A 265 4.79 -18.54 -9.89
CA THR A 265 4.43 -19.76 -10.61
C THR A 265 4.98 -20.99 -9.90
N ALA A 266 4.25 -22.10 -9.99
CA ALA A 266 4.73 -23.39 -9.48
C ALA A 266 5.99 -23.84 -10.23
N GLY A 267 6.93 -24.44 -9.50
CA GLY A 267 8.20 -24.90 -10.09
C GLY A 267 9.22 -25.34 -9.05
N THR A 268 10.41 -25.68 -9.51
CA THR A 268 11.56 -26.03 -8.65
C THR A 268 12.62 -24.94 -8.77
N TYR A 269 13.11 -24.49 -7.63
CA TYR A 269 14.03 -23.36 -7.50
C TYR A 269 15.24 -23.75 -6.67
N ALA A 270 16.30 -22.97 -6.74
CA ALA A 270 17.52 -23.20 -6.00
C ALA A 270 18.03 -21.94 -5.32
N LEU A 271 18.43 -22.05 -4.05
CA LEU A 271 19.00 -20.99 -3.24
C LEU A 271 20.50 -21.23 -3.05
N ALA A 272 21.30 -20.21 -3.24
CA ALA A 272 22.67 -20.14 -2.75
C ALA A 272 22.67 -19.74 -1.27
N PRO A 273 23.66 -20.16 -0.47
CA PRO A 273 23.74 -19.77 0.94
C PRO A 273 23.96 -18.27 1.09
N ALA A 274 23.55 -17.71 2.21
CA ALA A 274 23.66 -16.27 2.53
C ALA A 274 25.08 -15.71 2.37
N SER A 275 26.10 -16.54 2.51
CA SER A 275 27.52 -16.19 2.35
C SER A 275 28.02 -16.21 0.90
N ALA A 276 27.24 -16.72 -0.07
CA ALA A 276 27.65 -16.79 -1.45
C ALA A 276 27.69 -15.42 -2.11
N SER A 277 28.70 -15.18 -2.94
CA SER A 277 28.80 -13.95 -3.74
C SER A 277 27.93 -13.98 -4.99
N GLU A 278 27.50 -15.17 -5.44
CA GLU A 278 26.72 -15.40 -6.66
C GLU A 278 25.54 -16.33 -6.42
N GLY A 279 24.58 -16.34 -7.33
CA GLY A 279 23.36 -17.13 -7.26
C GLY A 279 22.22 -16.44 -6.53
N SER A 280 21.01 -17.00 -6.67
CA SER A 280 19.81 -16.46 -6.00
C SER A 280 19.86 -16.76 -4.51
N ARG A 281 19.91 -15.74 -3.68
CA ARG A 281 20.02 -15.83 -2.20
C ARG A 281 18.72 -15.47 -1.50
N LEU A 282 17.75 -14.91 -2.24
CA LEU A 282 16.45 -14.49 -1.75
C LEU A 282 15.40 -14.68 -2.84
N TYR A 283 14.33 -15.38 -2.50
CA TYR A 283 13.10 -15.38 -3.29
C TYR A 283 11.96 -14.77 -2.47
N LEU A 284 11.11 -14.01 -3.15
CA LEU A 284 9.86 -13.46 -2.63
C LEU A 284 8.71 -14.25 -3.24
N LEU A 285 7.84 -14.82 -2.40
CA LEU A 285 6.69 -15.62 -2.79
C LEU A 285 5.45 -14.77 -2.62
N LYS A 286 4.82 -14.39 -3.71
CA LYS A 286 3.64 -13.51 -3.72
C LYS A 286 2.42 -14.24 -4.26
N THR A 287 1.27 -13.94 -3.68
CA THR A 287 -0.05 -14.32 -4.20
C THR A 287 -0.95 -13.09 -4.29
N PRO A 288 -2.02 -13.14 -5.06
CA PRO A 288 -2.94 -11.99 -5.15
C PRO A 288 -3.82 -11.80 -3.90
N LEU A 289 -3.60 -12.56 -2.82
CA LEU A 289 -4.38 -12.45 -1.59
C LEU A 289 -3.95 -11.29 -0.68
N SER A 290 -2.74 -10.75 -0.88
CA SER A 290 -2.26 -9.55 -0.15
C SER A 290 -1.30 -8.73 -1.02
N ASP A 291 -1.42 -7.41 -0.96
CA ASP A 291 -0.50 -6.49 -1.63
C ASP A 291 0.64 -6.03 -0.72
N THR A 292 0.40 -6.02 0.59
CA THR A 292 1.37 -5.52 1.59
C THR A 292 2.18 -6.63 2.24
N GLU A 293 1.71 -7.89 2.15
CA GLU A 293 2.37 -9.03 2.74
C GLU A 293 2.76 -10.08 1.70
N PHE A 294 3.89 -10.69 1.91
CA PHE A 294 4.41 -11.81 1.11
C PHE A 294 5.32 -12.68 1.96
N PHE A 295 5.79 -13.79 1.39
CA PHE A 295 6.71 -14.69 2.07
C PHE A 295 8.07 -14.58 1.42
N ALA A 296 9.11 -14.70 2.24
CA ALA A 296 10.48 -14.68 1.78
C ALA A 296 11.19 -15.96 2.21
N VAL A 297 12.07 -16.45 1.36
CA VAL A 297 12.88 -17.64 1.64
C VAL A 297 14.35 -17.38 1.35
N GLU A 298 15.21 -17.77 2.28
CA GLU A 298 16.66 -17.72 2.15
C GLU A 298 17.29 -18.99 2.67
N TYR A 299 18.49 -19.33 2.20
CA TYR A 299 19.27 -20.44 2.72
C TYR A 299 20.35 -19.93 3.68
N ARG A 300 20.22 -20.35 4.94
CA ARG A 300 21.21 -20.07 5.98
C ARG A 300 22.05 -21.33 6.24
N LYS A 301 23.36 -21.11 6.32
CA LYS A 301 24.30 -22.16 6.66
C LYS A 301 25.00 -21.81 7.96
N GLN A 302 24.88 -22.69 8.96
CA GLN A 302 25.49 -22.46 10.25
C GLN A 302 27.00 -22.48 10.12
N GLY A 303 27.68 -21.43 10.59
CA GLY A 303 29.11 -21.41 10.76
C GLY A 303 29.57 -22.41 11.84
N ALA A 304 30.86 -22.71 11.88
CA ALA A 304 31.39 -23.57 12.93
C ALA A 304 31.06 -22.97 14.32
N LYS A 305 30.41 -23.78 15.15
CA LYS A 305 29.92 -23.34 16.46
C LYS A 305 31.06 -22.78 17.31
N TYR A 306 30.88 -21.57 17.83
CA TYR A 306 31.91 -20.84 18.61
C TYR A 306 33.17 -20.45 17.84
N SER A 307 33.18 -20.55 16.51
CA SER A 307 34.25 -20.02 15.67
C SER A 307 34.11 -18.52 15.42
N ASP A 308 35.04 -17.98 14.63
CA ASP A 308 34.98 -16.59 14.14
C ASP A 308 34.19 -16.44 12.83
N GLU A 309 33.38 -17.44 12.49
CA GLU A 309 32.48 -17.38 11.31
C GLU A 309 31.17 -16.75 11.67
N LEU A 310 30.53 -16.07 10.67
CA LEU A 310 29.15 -15.58 10.83
C LEU A 310 28.20 -16.77 10.96
N ASP A 311 27.03 -16.49 11.54
CA ASP A 311 25.98 -17.51 11.76
C ASP A 311 26.37 -18.67 12.69
N GLY A 312 27.43 -18.55 13.47
CA GLY A 312 27.89 -19.62 14.37
C GLY A 312 26.91 -19.99 15.49
N LYS A 313 25.85 -19.16 15.71
CA LYS A 313 24.80 -19.37 16.73
C LYS A 313 23.40 -19.48 16.19
N ILE A 314 23.17 -19.41 14.89
CA ILE A 314 21.82 -19.65 14.35
C ILE A 314 21.38 -21.09 14.66
N TYR A 315 20.09 -21.35 14.49
CA TYR A 315 19.49 -22.60 14.97
C TYR A 315 19.82 -23.84 14.12
N GLY A 316 20.33 -23.69 12.89
CA GLY A 316 20.72 -24.82 12.04
C GLY A 316 20.99 -24.44 10.59
N ASP A 317 21.30 -25.46 9.79
CA ASP A 317 21.41 -25.36 8.33
C ASP A 317 20.05 -25.59 7.69
N GLY A 318 19.68 -24.77 6.71
CA GLY A 318 18.47 -24.98 5.94
C GLY A 318 17.83 -23.71 5.42
N MET A 319 16.68 -23.87 4.82
CA MET A 319 15.83 -22.77 4.37
C MET A 319 15.13 -22.14 5.58
N VAL A 320 15.21 -20.83 5.68
CA VAL A 320 14.40 -20.01 6.59
C VAL A 320 13.25 -19.43 5.79
N VAL A 321 12.02 -19.59 6.32
CA VAL A 321 10.79 -19.10 5.70
C VAL A 321 10.19 -18.06 6.61
N TYR A 322 9.91 -16.87 6.10
CA TYR A 322 9.33 -15.80 6.91
C TYR A 322 8.32 -14.97 6.12
N ARG A 323 7.32 -14.49 6.84
CA ARG A 323 6.39 -13.47 6.36
C ARG A 323 7.06 -12.10 6.45
N VAL A 324 6.83 -11.27 5.45
CA VAL A 324 7.17 -9.85 5.41
C VAL A 324 5.89 -9.06 5.28
N ASN A 325 5.70 -8.07 6.16
CA ASN A 325 4.63 -7.10 6.08
C ASN A 325 5.24 -5.71 5.84
N THR A 326 4.96 -5.11 4.68
CA THR A 326 5.52 -3.82 4.28
C THR A 326 4.73 -2.62 4.82
N SER A 327 3.58 -2.85 5.45
CA SER A 327 2.76 -1.79 6.07
C SER A 327 3.28 -1.34 7.43
N VAL A 328 4.26 -2.06 8.00
CA VAL A 328 4.85 -1.75 9.31
C VAL A 328 6.38 -1.72 9.23
N VAL A 329 7.01 -1.01 10.14
CA VAL A 329 8.47 -0.90 10.25
C VAL A 329 8.92 -1.53 11.56
N GLY A 330 9.72 -2.61 11.44
CA GLY A 330 10.23 -3.36 12.57
C GLY A 330 9.17 -4.15 13.34
N ASN A 331 9.62 -4.77 14.44
CA ASN A 331 8.78 -5.62 15.29
C ASN A 331 8.61 -5.04 16.72
N TYR A 332 9.31 -3.96 17.04
CA TYR A 332 9.42 -3.45 18.42
C TYR A 332 8.08 -3.21 19.12
N ARG A 333 7.04 -2.77 18.37
CA ARG A 333 5.70 -2.52 18.94
C ARG A 333 4.96 -3.80 19.28
N GLY A 334 5.14 -4.87 18.48
CA GLY A 334 4.55 -6.19 18.67
C GLY A 334 3.05 -6.30 18.37
N ASP A 335 2.44 -5.26 17.86
CA ASP A 335 1.03 -5.29 17.42
C ASP A 335 0.90 -6.09 16.12
N THR A 336 1.83 -5.84 15.19
CA THR A 336 2.00 -6.56 13.94
C THR A 336 3.49 -6.56 13.60
N ASP A 337 4.02 -7.72 13.21
CA ASP A 337 5.43 -7.88 12.89
C ASP A 337 5.72 -7.54 11.43
N GLN A 338 6.74 -6.73 11.17
CA GLN A 338 7.30 -6.57 9.83
C GLN A 338 7.86 -7.90 9.31
N ILE A 339 8.58 -8.63 10.17
CA ILE A 339 9.15 -9.93 9.84
C ILE A 339 8.79 -10.96 10.90
N TYR A 340 8.21 -12.06 10.44
CA TYR A 340 7.85 -13.21 11.30
C TYR A 340 8.40 -14.50 10.69
N ILE A 341 9.20 -15.26 11.43
CA ILE A 341 9.79 -16.53 10.99
C ILE A 341 8.89 -17.70 11.36
N PHE A 342 8.48 -18.48 10.36
CA PHE A 342 7.67 -19.66 10.53
C PHE A 342 8.41 -20.81 11.23
N ARG A 343 7.73 -21.47 12.18
CA ARG A 343 8.30 -22.49 13.05
C ARG A 343 7.28 -23.57 13.37
N PRO A 344 7.70 -24.82 13.65
CA PRO A 344 6.78 -25.87 14.04
C PRO A 344 6.08 -25.61 15.38
N GLY A 345 4.83 -26.01 15.47
CA GLY A 345 4.03 -25.91 16.69
C GLY A 345 3.53 -24.52 17.04
N GLU A 346 3.65 -23.57 16.12
CA GLU A 346 3.16 -22.21 16.33
C GLU A 346 1.62 -22.16 16.22
N THR A 347 1.01 -21.41 17.09
CA THR A 347 -0.45 -21.19 17.13
C THR A 347 -0.80 -19.71 17.33
N ALA A 348 0.18 -18.88 17.63
CA ALA A 348 0.03 -17.43 17.78
C ALA A 348 0.70 -16.69 16.62
N LEU A 349 0.03 -15.66 16.10
CA LEU A 349 0.51 -14.91 14.92
C LEU A 349 1.73 -14.00 15.22
N ASN A 350 2.06 -13.81 16.50
CA ASN A 350 3.13 -12.94 16.99
C ASN A 350 4.36 -13.70 17.53
N GLY A 351 4.50 -15.00 17.27
CA GLY A 351 5.64 -15.79 17.75
C GLY A 351 5.59 -16.13 19.24
N GLY A 352 4.42 -16.08 19.88
CA GLY A 352 4.22 -16.39 21.31
C GLY A 352 4.24 -17.87 21.66
N ALA A 353 4.20 -18.76 20.67
CA ALA A 353 4.27 -20.22 20.81
C ALA A 353 5.20 -20.81 19.74
N GLY A 354 5.27 -22.15 19.68
CA GLY A 354 6.13 -22.84 18.73
C GLY A 354 7.59 -22.89 19.12
N ASP A 355 8.38 -23.61 18.31
CA ASP A 355 9.81 -23.86 18.58
C ASP A 355 10.68 -23.18 17.51
N LEU A 356 11.11 -21.96 17.80
CA LEU A 356 11.96 -21.17 16.90
C LEU A 356 13.30 -21.88 16.60
N THR A 357 13.77 -22.77 17.50
CA THR A 357 15.02 -23.52 17.27
C THR A 357 14.87 -24.57 16.15
N LYS A 358 13.65 -24.83 15.67
CA LYS A 358 13.33 -25.74 14.58
C LYS A 358 12.83 -25.03 13.32
N SER A 359 13.05 -23.72 13.21
CA SER A 359 12.55 -22.87 12.12
C SER A 359 13.41 -22.90 10.85
N CYS A 360 14.18 -23.95 10.62
CA CYS A 360 14.88 -24.21 9.36
C CYS A 360 14.42 -25.51 8.72
N TYR A 361 14.45 -25.56 7.40
CA TYR A 361 13.87 -26.66 6.61
C TYR A 361 14.92 -27.22 5.63
N GLY A 362 14.86 -28.54 5.39
CA GLY A 362 15.74 -29.22 4.41
C GLY A 362 17.15 -29.54 4.91
N GLY A 363 17.50 -29.19 6.14
CA GLY A 363 18.75 -29.60 6.79
C GLY A 363 18.68 -31.00 7.37
N THR A 364 19.78 -31.51 7.92
CA THR A 364 19.85 -32.83 8.51
C THR A 364 18.88 -32.99 9.67
N GLY A 365 17.88 -33.85 9.49
CA GLY A 365 16.84 -34.10 10.49
C GLY A 365 15.76 -33.01 10.60
N ALA A 366 15.83 -31.99 9.78
CA ALA A 366 14.83 -30.95 9.67
C ALA A 366 13.67 -31.36 8.73
N PRO A 367 12.46 -30.79 8.87
CA PRO A 367 11.39 -31.00 7.92
C PRO A 367 11.79 -30.55 6.51
N ASN A 368 11.27 -31.21 5.49
CA ASN A 368 11.51 -30.89 4.08
C ASN A 368 10.28 -30.29 3.39
N HIS A 369 9.30 -29.87 4.18
CA HIS A 369 8.01 -29.33 3.76
C HIS A 369 7.51 -28.27 4.74
N ILE A 370 6.84 -27.22 4.22
CA ILE A 370 6.07 -26.23 4.98
C ILE A 370 5.02 -25.60 4.07
N GLY A 371 3.86 -25.25 4.65
CA GLY A 371 2.75 -24.63 3.92
C GLY A 371 1.81 -25.66 3.30
N THR A 372 0.75 -25.19 2.68
CA THR A 372 -0.27 -26.02 2.03
C THR A 372 -1.05 -25.22 1.00
N THR A 373 -1.43 -25.88 -0.10
CA THR A 373 -2.34 -25.34 -1.11
C THR A 373 -3.84 -25.52 -0.75
N ASP A 374 -4.15 -26.25 0.32
CA ASP A 374 -5.52 -26.39 0.83
C ASP A 374 -5.89 -25.16 1.68
N LEU A 375 -6.61 -24.22 1.10
CA LEU A 375 -7.02 -22.96 1.73
C LEU A 375 -7.90 -23.11 2.98
N GLN A 376 -8.46 -24.31 3.23
CA GLN A 376 -9.23 -24.60 4.45
C GLN A 376 -8.32 -24.88 5.67
N LYS A 377 -7.03 -25.09 5.44
CA LYS A 377 -6.05 -25.32 6.50
C LYS A 377 -5.69 -24.02 7.20
N LYS A 378 -5.52 -24.12 8.52
CA LYS A 378 -5.18 -22.99 9.39
C LYS A 378 -3.68 -22.97 9.71
N PHE A 379 -3.25 -21.93 10.38
CA PHE A 379 -1.90 -21.79 10.87
C PHE A 379 -1.46 -23.00 11.72
N SER A 380 -2.31 -23.46 12.64
CA SER A 380 -2.04 -24.65 13.45
C SER A 380 -1.84 -25.94 12.66
N ASP A 381 -2.29 -25.98 11.40
CA ASP A 381 -2.11 -27.12 10.49
C ASP A 381 -0.83 -27.00 9.64
N GLY A 382 -0.01 -25.98 9.89
CA GLY A 382 1.24 -25.71 9.18
C GLY A 382 1.08 -24.83 7.93
N ALA A 383 -0.06 -24.19 7.73
CA ALA A 383 -0.25 -23.26 6.63
C ALA A 383 0.68 -22.02 6.78
N LEU A 384 1.19 -21.52 5.67
CA LEU A 384 1.81 -20.20 5.61
C LEU A 384 0.71 -19.14 5.57
N VAL A 385 0.62 -18.34 6.63
CA VAL A 385 -0.48 -17.38 6.82
C VAL A 385 0.00 -15.95 6.85
N TYR A 386 -0.84 -15.03 6.39
CA TYR A 386 -0.68 -13.58 6.55
C TYR A 386 -0.89 -13.17 8.02
N ALA A 387 -0.66 -11.91 8.38
CA ALA A 387 -0.77 -11.42 9.75
C ALA A 387 -2.21 -11.50 10.31
N ASP A 388 -3.21 -11.50 9.45
CA ASP A 388 -4.62 -11.69 9.80
C ASP A 388 -5.03 -13.17 9.99
N GLY A 389 -4.11 -14.12 9.74
CA GLY A 389 -4.34 -15.55 9.81
C GLY A 389 -4.86 -16.19 8.52
N THR A 390 -5.07 -15.42 7.46
CA THR A 390 -5.49 -15.92 6.14
C THR A 390 -4.40 -16.82 5.56
N ASN A 391 -4.79 -18.03 5.10
CA ASN A 391 -3.86 -18.95 4.44
C ASN A 391 -3.47 -18.45 3.06
N SER A 392 -2.20 -18.34 2.80
CA SER A 392 -1.65 -17.87 1.51
C SER A 392 -1.86 -18.84 0.35
N GLY A 393 -2.14 -20.10 0.63
CA GLY A 393 -2.21 -21.16 -0.39
C GLY A 393 -0.86 -21.52 -0.99
N ILE A 394 0.25 -21.21 -0.32
CA ILE A 394 1.60 -21.57 -0.75
C ILE A 394 2.05 -22.84 -0.03
N ALA A 395 2.58 -23.78 -0.78
CA ALA A 395 3.28 -24.95 -0.25
C ALA A 395 4.72 -25.00 -0.79
N LEU A 396 5.66 -25.29 0.12
CA LEU A 396 7.07 -25.52 -0.17
C LEU A 396 7.40 -26.96 0.14
N ASP A 397 7.86 -27.71 -0.86
CA ASP A 397 8.10 -29.14 -0.78
C ASP A 397 9.49 -29.50 -1.28
N ASN A 398 9.92 -30.72 -1.00
CA ASN A 398 11.21 -31.26 -1.47
C ASN A 398 12.39 -30.34 -1.13
N ILE A 399 12.32 -29.68 0.04
CA ILE A 399 13.37 -28.80 0.51
C ILE A 399 14.58 -29.64 0.88
N GLN A 400 15.70 -29.41 0.19
CA GLN A 400 16.89 -30.25 0.36
C GLN A 400 18.18 -29.49 0.06
N ILE A 401 19.17 -29.65 0.96
CA ILE A 401 20.53 -29.20 0.70
C ILE A 401 21.19 -30.20 -0.25
N GLN A 402 21.82 -29.68 -1.31
CA GLN A 402 22.49 -30.46 -2.35
C GLN A 402 23.99 -30.57 -2.09
N ASP A 403 24.64 -31.60 -2.66
CA ASP A 403 26.07 -31.85 -2.54
C ASP A 403 26.95 -30.70 -3.08
N ASN A 404 26.42 -29.91 -4.01
CA ASN A 404 27.08 -28.71 -4.54
C ASN A 404 26.98 -27.48 -3.63
N GLY A 405 26.36 -27.61 -2.46
CA GLY A 405 26.24 -26.55 -1.46
C GLY A 405 25.08 -25.56 -1.70
N THR A 406 24.19 -25.80 -2.69
CA THR A 406 22.94 -25.08 -2.86
C THR A 406 21.81 -25.77 -2.11
N LEU A 407 20.68 -25.09 -1.96
CA LEU A 407 19.45 -25.70 -1.44
C LEU A 407 18.39 -25.64 -2.54
N THR A 408 17.75 -26.78 -2.85
CA THR A 408 16.63 -26.83 -3.81
C THR A 408 15.31 -27.02 -3.10
N PHE A 409 14.23 -26.51 -3.69
CA PHE A 409 12.86 -26.64 -3.18
C PHE A 409 11.85 -26.53 -4.33
N SER A 410 10.67 -27.09 -4.15
CA SER A 410 9.54 -26.95 -5.05
C SER A 410 8.51 -26.03 -4.45
N VAL A 411 7.89 -25.17 -5.29
CA VAL A 411 6.80 -24.28 -4.89
C VAL A 411 5.54 -24.68 -5.58
N SER A 412 4.44 -24.74 -4.84
CA SER A 412 3.07 -24.91 -5.36
C SER A 412 2.18 -23.82 -4.81
N PHE A 413 1.18 -23.41 -5.60
CA PHE A 413 0.18 -22.42 -5.23
C PHE A 413 -1.21 -23.06 -5.29
N ALA A 414 -2.11 -22.58 -4.42
CA ALA A 414 -3.52 -22.92 -4.49
C ALA A 414 -4.13 -22.43 -5.82
N ASP A 415 -5.12 -23.14 -6.30
CA ASP A 415 -5.94 -22.65 -7.42
C ASP A 415 -6.93 -21.61 -6.90
N LEU A 416 -6.69 -20.36 -7.26
CA LEU A 416 -7.52 -19.21 -6.90
C LEU A 416 -8.50 -18.82 -8.03
N SER A 417 -8.56 -19.58 -9.12
CA SER A 417 -9.35 -19.25 -10.32
C SER A 417 -10.86 -19.15 -10.07
N GLY A 418 -11.35 -19.78 -9.00
CA GLY A 418 -12.76 -19.70 -8.57
C GLY A 418 -13.06 -18.60 -7.54
N GLN A 419 -12.05 -17.88 -7.08
CA GLN A 419 -12.22 -16.83 -6.08
C GLN A 419 -12.34 -15.45 -6.73
N LYS A 420 -13.21 -14.61 -6.18
CA LYS A 420 -13.27 -13.19 -6.54
C LYS A 420 -12.19 -12.48 -5.76
N LEU A 421 -11.20 -11.90 -6.45
CA LEU A 421 -10.08 -11.23 -5.82
C LEU A 421 -9.96 -9.79 -6.34
N TRP A 422 -9.58 -8.89 -5.44
CA TRP A 422 -9.18 -7.56 -5.80
C TRP A 422 -7.84 -7.60 -6.52
N GLU A 423 -7.78 -6.97 -7.67
CA GLU A 423 -6.57 -6.85 -8.49
C GLU A 423 -6.10 -5.40 -8.51
N THR A 424 -4.84 -5.16 -8.20
CA THR A 424 -4.24 -3.82 -8.34
C THR A 424 -3.98 -3.54 -9.82
N SER A 425 -4.42 -2.38 -10.29
CA SER A 425 -4.13 -1.94 -11.65
C SER A 425 -2.63 -1.63 -11.82
N ASN A 426 -1.99 -2.32 -12.74
CA ASN A 426 -0.60 -2.08 -13.10
C ASN A 426 -0.44 -1.07 -14.26
N ASN A 427 -1.55 -0.66 -14.86
CA ASN A 427 -1.57 0.20 -16.05
C ASN A 427 -1.93 1.66 -15.72
N SER A 428 -2.39 1.92 -14.50
CA SER A 428 -2.63 3.29 -14.01
C SER A 428 -1.40 3.79 -13.24
N SER A 429 -0.94 4.98 -13.58
CA SER A 429 0.14 5.67 -12.86
C SER A 429 -0.35 7.04 -12.40
N PHE A 430 -0.16 7.33 -11.12
CA PHE A 430 -0.54 8.59 -10.50
C PHE A 430 0.70 9.44 -10.23
N SER A 431 0.56 10.77 -10.37
CA SER A 431 1.62 11.69 -9.99
C SER A 431 1.82 11.63 -8.47
N ALA A 432 3.07 11.65 -8.01
CA ALA A 432 3.39 11.80 -6.59
C ALA A 432 2.81 13.09 -5.97
N ASP A 433 2.49 14.09 -6.81
CA ASP A 433 1.91 15.36 -6.39
C ASP A 433 0.37 15.33 -6.36
N THR A 434 -0.27 14.18 -6.61
CA THR A 434 -1.74 14.06 -6.56
C THR A 434 -2.23 14.25 -5.13
N MET A 435 -3.11 15.24 -4.92
CA MET A 435 -3.64 15.62 -3.60
C MET A 435 -5.06 15.12 -3.36
N ALA A 436 -5.89 15.11 -4.40
CA ALA A 436 -7.26 14.61 -4.34
C ALA A 436 -7.67 14.02 -5.69
N TYR A 437 -8.71 13.20 -5.67
CA TYR A 437 -9.23 12.52 -6.85
C TYR A 437 -10.70 12.16 -6.64
N ASP A 438 -11.39 11.85 -7.74
CA ASP A 438 -12.73 11.27 -7.71
C ASP A 438 -12.97 10.41 -8.94
N LEU A 439 -13.90 9.43 -8.82
CA LEU A 439 -14.29 8.48 -9.87
C LEU A 439 -15.77 8.60 -10.19
N ALA A 440 -16.11 8.67 -11.46
CA ALA A 440 -17.49 8.61 -11.89
C ALA A 440 -17.66 7.73 -13.13
N THR A 441 -18.75 6.96 -13.18
CA THR A 441 -19.11 6.16 -14.35
C THR A 441 -20.33 6.80 -15.03
N ALA A 442 -20.19 7.03 -16.34
CA ALA A 442 -21.28 7.52 -17.18
C ALA A 442 -22.33 6.42 -17.43
N ALA A 443 -23.51 6.80 -17.88
CA ALA A 443 -24.59 5.87 -18.19
C ALA A 443 -24.24 4.85 -19.31
N ASP A 444 -23.31 5.20 -20.22
CA ASP A 444 -22.81 4.29 -21.26
C ASP A 444 -21.71 3.34 -20.75
N GLY A 445 -21.39 3.37 -19.48
CA GLY A 445 -20.32 2.58 -18.88
C GLY A 445 -18.91 3.18 -18.99
N THR A 446 -18.74 4.34 -19.63
CA THR A 446 -17.45 5.03 -19.65
C THR A 446 -17.10 5.54 -18.27
N MET A 447 -15.91 5.16 -17.76
CA MET A 447 -15.44 5.59 -16.45
C MET A 447 -14.45 6.75 -16.59
N TYR A 448 -14.63 7.74 -15.74
CA TYR A 448 -13.78 8.92 -15.66
C TYR A 448 -13.14 9.05 -14.28
N LEU A 449 -11.93 9.57 -14.28
CA LEU A 449 -11.16 9.88 -13.09
C LEU A 449 -10.72 11.33 -13.14
N LEU A 450 -11.03 12.08 -12.10
CA LEU A 450 -10.45 13.40 -11.87
C LEU A 450 -9.25 13.26 -10.93
N SER A 451 -8.09 13.78 -11.32
CA SER A 451 -6.91 13.86 -10.47
C SER A 451 -6.48 15.30 -10.30
N THR A 452 -6.24 15.73 -9.08
CA THR A 452 -5.86 17.10 -8.75
C THR A 452 -4.52 17.17 -8.06
N THR A 453 -3.76 18.22 -8.36
CA THR A 453 -2.53 18.62 -7.66
C THR A 453 -2.76 19.98 -6.97
N ALA A 454 -1.75 20.50 -6.27
CA ALA A 454 -1.83 21.84 -5.68
C ALA A 454 -2.12 22.96 -6.70
N TYR A 455 -1.84 22.75 -8.00
CA TYR A 455 -1.87 23.80 -9.02
C TYR A 455 -2.65 23.44 -10.28
N SER A 456 -3.15 22.21 -10.39
CA SER A 456 -3.86 21.75 -11.58
C SER A 456 -4.80 20.59 -11.31
N ALA A 457 -5.81 20.44 -12.17
CA ALA A 457 -6.66 19.26 -12.21
C ALA A 457 -6.80 18.75 -13.64
N THR A 458 -6.81 17.45 -13.84
CA THR A 458 -6.93 16.79 -15.13
C THR A 458 -7.98 15.68 -15.06
N LEU A 459 -8.86 15.66 -16.05
CA LEU A 459 -9.85 14.59 -16.24
C LEU A 459 -9.24 13.52 -17.16
N TYR A 460 -9.32 12.28 -16.72
CA TYR A 460 -8.88 11.10 -17.47
C TYR A 460 -10.08 10.20 -17.78
N ARG A 461 -10.03 9.51 -18.88
CA ARG A 461 -10.85 8.32 -19.11
C ARG A 461 -10.07 7.10 -18.65
N VAL A 462 -10.72 6.22 -17.89
CA VAL A 462 -10.17 4.93 -17.46
C VAL A 462 -10.53 3.91 -18.54
N GLU A 463 -9.55 3.46 -19.31
CA GLU A 463 -9.74 2.50 -20.40
C GLU A 463 -10.09 1.11 -19.85
N GLU A 464 -10.38 0.15 -20.71
CA GLU A 464 -10.71 -1.22 -20.29
C GLU A 464 -9.51 -1.96 -19.67
N ASP A 465 -8.30 -1.62 -20.11
CA ASP A 465 -7.03 -2.13 -19.57
C ASP A 465 -6.50 -1.29 -18.39
N GLU A 466 -7.34 -0.41 -17.80
CA GLU A 466 -7.06 0.52 -16.72
C GLU A 466 -5.99 1.59 -17.03
N THR A 467 -5.55 1.73 -18.28
CA THR A 467 -4.71 2.88 -18.65
C THR A 467 -5.50 4.19 -18.54
N LEU A 468 -4.82 5.26 -18.19
CA LEU A 468 -5.41 6.58 -18.03
C LEU A 468 -5.15 7.44 -19.28
N THR A 469 -6.22 7.77 -20.00
CA THR A 469 -6.15 8.66 -21.15
C THR A 469 -6.67 10.04 -20.76
N ALA A 470 -5.81 11.07 -20.78
CA ALA A 470 -6.23 12.43 -20.49
C ALA A 470 -7.24 12.92 -21.54
N VAL A 471 -8.44 13.30 -21.12
CA VAL A 471 -9.51 13.81 -21.98
C VAL A 471 -9.69 15.32 -21.85
N SER A 472 -9.22 15.92 -20.76
CA SER A 472 -9.21 17.37 -20.59
C SER A 472 -7.81 17.96 -20.70
N LYS A 473 -7.74 19.25 -21.05
CA LYS A 473 -6.57 20.07 -20.73
C LYS A 473 -6.54 20.29 -19.22
N PRO A 474 -5.33 20.37 -18.63
CA PRO A 474 -5.21 20.69 -17.21
C PRO A 474 -5.95 21.98 -16.86
N PHE A 475 -6.77 21.95 -15.83
CA PHE A 475 -7.32 23.15 -15.19
C PHE A 475 -6.16 23.86 -14.49
N SER A 476 -6.09 25.18 -14.64
CA SER A 476 -5.07 25.99 -13.98
C SER A 476 -5.60 26.53 -12.67
N GLY A 477 -5.17 25.99 -11.55
CA GLY A 477 -5.61 26.36 -10.21
C GLY A 477 -5.81 25.13 -9.31
N SER A 478 -6.05 25.37 -8.04
CA SER A 478 -6.32 24.35 -7.05
C SER A 478 -7.81 23.96 -7.08
N MET A 479 -8.08 22.67 -6.98
CA MET A 479 -9.43 22.14 -6.72
C MET A 479 -9.39 21.34 -5.41
N TYR A 480 -9.90 21.93 -4.34
CA TYR A 480 -10.02 21.24 -3.05
C TYR A 480 -11.36 20.50 -2.96
N ASN A 481 -11.35 19.34 -2.31
CA ASN A 481 -12.56 18.51 -2.09
C ASN A 481 -13.39 18.34 -3.38
N PRO A 482 -12.79 17.91 -4.50
CA PRO A 482 -13.50 17.78 -5.76
C PRO A 482 -14.53 16.65 -5.69
N LYS A 483 -15.66 16.88 -6.39
CA LYS A 483 -16.70 15.86 -6.61
C LYS A 483 -17.03 15.84 -8.09
N LEU A 484 -16.92 14.67 -8.71
CA LEU A 484 -17.11 14.44 -10.13
C LEU A 484 -18.42 13.69 -10.39
N VAL A 485 -19.22 14.18 -11.31
CA VAL A 485 -20.36 13.43 -11.87
C VAL A 485 -20.38 13.56 -13.39
N ILE A 486 -20.98 12.60 -14.06
CA ILE A 486 -21.22 12.63 -15.50
C ILE A 486 -22.73 12.76 -15.70
N CYS A 487 -23.15 13.87 -16.32
CA CYS A 487 -24.54 14.15 -16.66
C CYS A 487 -24.65 14.33 -18.17
N ASP A 488 -25.47 13.52 -18.82
CA ASP A 488 -25.66 13.50 -20.28
C ASP A 488 -24.31 13.50 -21.06
N GLY A 489 -23.41 12.61 -20.65
CA GLY A 489 -22.07 12.46 -21.24
C GLY A 489 -21.08 13.59 -20.97
N THR A 490 -21.48 14.63 -20.23
CA THR A 490 -20.62 15.77 -19.85
C THR A 490 -20.13 15.63 -18.42
N ALA A 491 -18.81 15.82 -18.21
CA ALA A 491 -18.22 15.83 -16.88
C ALA A 491 -18.42 17.17 -16.17
N TYR A 492 -18.97 17.11 -14.96
CA TYR A 492 -19.11 18.24 -14.06
C TYR A 492 -18.34 18.00 -12.78
N VAL A 493 -17.69 19.06 -12.28
CA VAL A 493 -16.90 19.03 -11.05
C VAL A 493 -17.34 20.14 -10.12
N LEU A 494 -17.74 19.78 -8.91
CA LEU A 494 -17.91 20.70 -7.80
C LEU A 494 -16.62 20.71 -6.99
N TYR A 495 -16.00 21.88 -6.77
CA TYR A 495 -14.77 22.01 -6.02
C TYR A 495 -14.75 23.29 -5.18
N GLN A 496 -13.84 23.38 -4.24
CA GLN A 496 -13.53 24.58 -3.49
C GLN A 496 -12.23 25.19 -4.00
N ASP A 497 -12.19 26.51 -4.10
CA ASP A 497 -10.98 27.25 -4.36
C ASP A 497 -10.15 27.46 -3.08
N TYR A 498 -9.05 28.23 -3.17
CA TYR A 498 -8.17 28.52 -2.04
C TYR A 498 -8.90 29.29 -0.90
N ASP A 499 -9.94 30.07 -1.24
CA ASP A 499 -10.76 30.83 -0.30
C ASP A 499 -11.96 30.03 0.22
N TYR A 500 -12.01 28.70 -0.06
CA TYR A 500 -13.10 27.80 0.29
C TYR A 500 -14.47 28.20 -0.31
N ILE A 501 -14.44 28.88 -1.44
CA ILE A 501 -15.66 29.16 -2.20
C ILE A 501 -15.97 27.95 -3.09
N SER A 502 -17.24 27.51 -3.11
CA SER A 502 -17.69 26.41 -3.97
C SER A 502 -17.85 26.88 -5.41
N HIS A 503 -17.27 26.14 -6.34
CA HIS A 503 -17.39 26.32 -7.78
C HIS A 503 -17.96 25.07 -8.42
N LEU A 504 -18.89 25.19 -9.35
CA LEU A 504 -19.30 24.13 -10.26
C LEU A 504 -18.76 24.48 -11.65
N CYS A 505 -17.99 23.57 -12.25
CA CYS A 505 -17.52 23.71 -13.62
C CYS A 505 -17.82 22.44 -14.44
N LYS A 506 -17.78 22.57 -15.77
CA LYS A 506 -17.89 21.46 -16.70
C LYS A 506 -16.74 21.45 -17.69
N TRP A 507 -16.40 20.28 -18.18
CA TRP A 507 -15.48 20.14 -19.30
C TRP A 507 -16.24 20.33 -20.62
N ASN A 508 -15.83 21.35 -21.41
CA ASN A 508 -16.34 21.56 -22.77
C ASN A 508 -15.36 20.97 -23.78
N GLU A 509 -15.71 19.80 -24.33
CA GLU A 509 -14.87 19.10 -25.28
C GLU A 509 -14.69 19.87 -26.60
N ASN A 510 -15.74 20.53 -27.09
CA ASN A 510 -15.69 21.32 -28.33
C ASN A 510 -14.79 22.57 -28.17
N GLY A 511 -14.88 23.23 -27.04
CA GLY A 511 -14.07 24.41 -26.71
C GLY A 511 -12.69 24.07 -26.17
N GLN A 512 -12.45 22.84 -25.78
CA GLN A 512 -11.22 22.39 -25.12
C GLN A 512 -10.85 23.24 -23.88
N LEU A 513 -11.87 23.56 -23.05
CA LEU A 513 -11.71 24.39 -21.86
C LEU A 513 -12.70 23.98 -20.76
N TRP A 514 -12.37 24.30 -19.53
CA TRP A 514 -13.23 24.22 -18.39
C TRP A 514 -14.13 25.47 -18.34
N GLU A 515 -15.43 25.27 -18.28
CA GLU A 515 -16.42 26.34 -18.20
C GLU A 515 -17.01 26.41 -16.80
N GLU A 516 -16.99 27.59 -16.20
CA GLU A 516 -17.64 27.83 -14.91
C GLU A 516 -19.16 27.91 -15.08
N CYS A 517 -19.87 27.13 -14.26
CA CYS A 517 -21.32 27.01 -14.26
C CYS A 517 -21.97 27.73 -13.04
N TYR A 518 -21.25 27.75 -11.90
CA TYR A 518 -21.71 28.36 -10.67
C TYR A 518 -20.52 28.74 -9.79
N VAL A 519 -20.65 29.88 -9.10
CA VAL A 519 -19.75 30.35 -8.06
C VAL A 519 -20.55 30.67 -6.81
N GLY A 520 -20.14 30.12 -5.68
CA GLY A 520 -20.71 30.41 -4.37
C GLY A 520 -20.44 31.87 -3.95
N THR A 521 -21.31 32.40 -3.11
CA THR A 521 -21.16 33.76 -2.56
C THR A 521 -20.56 33.80 -1.17
N GLU A 522 -20.42 32.64 -0.53
CA GLU A 522 -19.95 32.49 0.84
C GLU A 522 -18.98 31.29 0.94
N LEU A 523 -18.16 31.29 1.97
CA LEU A 523 -17.32 30.14 2.32
C LEU A 523 -18.20 28.91 2.57
N ALA A 524 -17.78 27.77 2.06
CA ALA A 524 -18.40 26.47 2.33
C ALA A 524 -17.47 25.59 3.16
N GLN A 525 -17.98 24.98 4.24
CA GLN A 525 -17.20 24.03 5.03
C GLN A 525 -17.27 22.61 4.45
N TYR A 526 -18.43 22.24 3.93
CA TYR A 526 -18.72 20.94 3.32
C TYR A 526 -19.51 21.13 2.04
N GLN A 527 -19.29 20.25 1.08
CA GLN A 527 -20.00 20.22 -0.19
C GLN A 527 -20.10 18.81 -0.74
N ASP A 528 -21.12 18.55 -1.57
CA ASP A 528 -21.26 17.31 -2.33
C ASP A 528 -22.12 17.50 -3.57
N LEU A 529 -21.99 16.59 -4.57
CA LEU A 529 -22.58 16.68 -5.90
C LEU A 529 -23.21 15.37 -6.34
N ALA A 530 -24.42 15.41 -6.87
CA ALA A 530 -25.11 14.27 -7.46
C ALA A 530 -25.80 14.64 -8.78
N THR A 531 -26.21 13.64 -9.54
CA THR A 531 -27.04 13.78 -10.74
C THR A 531 -28.13 12.71 -10.78
N ASP A 532 -29.27 13.02 -11.37
CA ASP A 532 -30.31 12.06 -11.75
C ASP A 532 -30.24 11.69 -13.24
N GLY A 533 -29.15 12.10 -13.92
CA GLY A 533 -28.92 11.89 -15.35
C GLY A 533 -29.35 13.07 -16.22
N GLU A 534 -30.28 13.91 -15.77
CA GLU A 534 -30.80 15.08 -16.50
C GLU A 534 -30.39 16.41 -15.87
N GLN A 535 -30.32 16.45 -14.55
CA GLN A 535 -29.97 17.62 -13.76
C GLN A 535 -28.89 17.31 -12.76
N LEU A 536 -28.23 18.36 -12.26
CA LEU A 536 -27.24 18.28 -11.22
C LEU A 536 -27.83 18.84 -9.92
N TYR A 537 -27.53 18.17 -8.83
CA TYR A 537 -27.92 18.60 -7.50
C TYR A 537 -26.67 18.70 -6.65
N PHE A 538 -26.49 19.82 -5.96
CA PHE A 538 -25.35 19.99 -5.10
C PHE A 538 -25.72 20.70 -3.80
N THR A 539 -24.95 20.41 -2.79
CA THR A 539 -25.07 20.99 -1.47
C THR A 539 -23.80 21.72 -1.10
N CYS A 540 -23.96 22.81 -0.34
CA CYS A 540 -22.89 23.48 0.36
C CYS A 540 -23.39 23.97 1.72
N THR A 541 -22.48 23.99 2.70
CA THR A 541 -22.81 24.59 4.00
C THR A 541 -22.31 26.01 4.07
N THR A 542 -22.94 26.85 4.91
CA THR A 542 -22.42 28.17 5.23
C THR A 542 -21.07 28.04 5.96
N GLY A 543 -20.18 29.00 5.75
CA GLY A 543 -18.79 28.95 6.28
C GLY A 543 -18.65 29.24 7.77
N SER A 544 -19.71 29.63 8.47
CA SER A 544 -19.70 29.96 9.90
C SER A 544 -20.64 29.07 10.70
N PHE A 545 -20.19 28.70 11.88
CA PHE A 545 -21.01 27.95 12.84
C PHE A 545 -22.17 28.82 13.40
N PRO A 546 -23.41 28.28 13.51
CA PRO A 546 -23.83 26.95 13.08
C PRO A 546 -23.97 26.84 11.56
N TYR A 547 -23.47 25.74 11.00
CA TYR A 547 -23.46 25.49 9.55
C TYR A 547 -24.90 25.23 9.05
N ALA A 548 -25.45 26.16 8.27
CA ALA A 548 -26.71 25.92 7.56
C ALA A 548 -26.41 25.20 6.23
N LEU A 549 -27.18 24.16 5.94
CA LEU A 549 -27.05 23.40 4.71
C LEU A 549 -27.95 23.99 3.63
N GLN A 550 -27.38 24.35 2.51
CA GLN A 550 -28.02 24.86 1.31
C GLN A 550 -27.95 23.82 0.21
N ALA A 551 -29.01 23.68 -0.56
CA ALA A 551 -29.07 22.78 -1.71
C ALA A 551 -29.51 23.53 -2.97
N TYR A 552 -28.92 23.16 -4.10
CA TYR A 552 -29.13 23.78 -5.41
C TYR A 552 -29.40 22.70 -6.47
N CYS A 553 -30.20 23.07 -7.46
CA CYS A 553 -30.38 22.35 -8.71
C CYS A 553 -29.78 23.18 -9.84
N TYR A 554 -28.84 22.57 -10.60
CA TYR A 554 -28.33 23.16 -11.83
C TYR A 554 -28.91 22.42 -13.04
N ASN A 555 -29.51 23.17 -13.93
CA ASN A 555 -30.08 22.64 -15.18
C ASN A 555 -29.09 22.85 -16.32
N PRO A 556 -28.50 21.78 -16.89
CA PRO A 556 -27.52 21.87 -17.97
C PRO A 556 -28.03 22.54 -19.23
N ASN A 557 -29.34 22.41 -19.53
CA ASN A 557 -29.98 22.97 -20.74
C ASN A 557 -30.16 24.48 -20.65
N THR A 558 -30.43 25.04 -19.46
CA THR A 558 -30.61 26.48 -19.25
C THR A 558 -29.34 27.17 -18.74
N GLY A 559 -28.40 26.41 -18.23
CA GLY A 559 -27.18 26.95 -17.60
C GLY A 559 -27.44 27.68 -16.28
N GLN A 560 -28.56 27.41 -15.61
CA GLN A 560 -28.96 28.11 -14.39
C GLN A 560 -28.90 27.20 -13.16
N ALA A 561 -28.28 27.70 -12.09
CA ALA A 561 -28.35 27.12 -10.75
C ALA A 561 -29.46 27.81 -9.95
N THR A 562 -30.35 27.05 -9.36
CA THR A 562 -31.47 27.54 -8.52
C THR A 562 -31.43 26.85 -7.18
N LYS A 563 -31.61 27.64 -6.11
CA LYS A 563 -31.72 27.08 -4.76
C LYS A 563 -33.01 26.31 -4.61
N ILE A 564 -32.96 25.10 -4.06
CA ILE A 564 -34.13 24.24 -3.84
C ILE A 564 -34.50 24.20 -2.36
N GLY A 565 -35.77 24.34 -2.08
CA GLY A 565 -36.29 24.33 -0.72
C GLY A 565 -35.76 25.47 0.17
N THR A 566 -35.96 25.33 1.47
CA THR A 566 -35.40 26.20 2.50
C THR A 566 -34.09 25.66 3.02
N ASP A 567 -33.26 26.53 3.61
CA ASP A 567 -32.05 26.08 4.29
C ASP A 567 -32.37 25.05 5.36
N LEU A 568 -31.63 23.94 5.38
CA LEU A 568 -31.73 22.97 6.44
C LEU A 568 -30.93 23.47 7.65
N SER A 569 -31.66 23.70 8.76
CA SER A 569 -31.07 24.14 10.01
C SER A 569 -30.50 22.94 10.77
N GLY A 570 -29.60 23.19 11.70
CA GLY A 570 -29.18 22.18 12.64
C GLY A 570 -27.69 21.91 12.65
N ASN A 571 -26.89 22.84 12.06
CA ASN A 571 -25.44 22.67 12.05
C ASN A 571 -25.02 21.34 11.39
N ALA A 572 -25.46 21.18 10.13
CA ALA A 572 -25.21 19.98 9.32
C ALA A 572 -23.73 19.85 8.93
N CYS A 573 -23.18 18.67 9.11
CA CYS A 573 -21.83 18.36 8.67
C CYS A 573 -21.74 16.91 8.18
N ASN A 574 -20.59 16.57 7.55
CA ASN A 574 -20.25 15.23 7.04
C ASN A 574 -21.46 14.64 6.29
N MET A 575 -21.88 15.34 5.25
CA MET A 575 -23.08 15.07 4.45
C MET A 575 -22.69 14.52 3.09
N GLU A 576 -23.60 13.73 2.52
CA GLU A 576 -23.59 13.35 1.10
C GLU A 576 -24.99 13.56 0.50
N ILE A 577 -25.05 13.73 -0.82
CA ILE A 577 -26.29 13.93 -1.59
C ILE A 577 -26.41 12.84 -2.65
N ALA A 578 -27.61 12.33 -2.85
CA ALA A 578 -27.97 11.49 -3.99
C ALA A 578 -29.28 11.96 -4.63
N ALA A 579 -29.40 11.70 -5.92
CA ALA A 579 -30.57 12.08 -6.68
C ALA A 579 -31.00 10.94 -7.62
N ALA A 580 -32.31 10.74 -7.76
CA ALA A 580 -32.90 9.82 -8.72
C ALA A 580 -34.31 10.31 -9.07
N ASP A 581 -34.67 10.37 -10.36
CA ASP A 581 -35.99 10.69 -10.87
C ASP A 581 -36.59 11.96 -10.21
N GLY A 582 -35.78 13.04 -10.18
CA GLY A 582 -36.17 14.35 -9.61
C GLY A 582 -36.32 14.39 -8.09
N THR A 583 -36.15 13.28 -7.39
CA THR A 583 -36.11 13.23 -5.93
C THR A 583 -34.63 13.35 -5.44
N VAL A 584 -34.44 14.16 -4.42
CA VAL A 584 -33.10 14.39 -3.84
C VAL A 584 -33.11 13.97 -2.37
N VAL A 585 -32.12 13.22 -1.96
CA VAL A 585 -31.91 12.85 -0.55
C VAL A 585 -30.54 13.33 -0.11
N ILE A 586 -30.49 14.01 1.03
CA ILE A 586 -29.28 14.46 1.70
C ILE A 586 -29.20 13.74 3.03
N GLY A 587 -28.16 12.92 3.18
CA GLY A 587 -27.79 12.35 4.47
C GLY A 587 -26.83 13.28 5.20
N TYR A 588 -27.06 13.58 6.45
CA TYR A 588 -26.18 14.47 7.21
C TYR A 588 -26.19 14.17 8.71
N ARG A 589 -25.14 14.60 9.36
CA ARG A 589 -24.98 14.58 10.81
C ARG A 589 -25.47 15.91 11.38
N ASP A 590 -26.41 15.88 12.33
CA ASP A 590 -26.92 17.06 13.00
C ASP A 590 -26.24 17.30 14.36
N LEU A 591 -25.32 18.26 14.39
CA LEU A 591 -24.58 18.61 15.60
C LEU A 591 -25.43 19.28 16.68
N THR A 592 -26.59 19.82 16.37
CA THR A 592 -27.50 20.42 17.34
C THR A 592 -28.37 19.40 18.04
N ALA A 593 -28.43 18.18 17.50
CA ALA A 593 -29.20 17.05 18.03
C ALA A 593 -28.26 15.88 18.45
N ASN A 594 -27.19 16.16 19.18
CA ASN A 594 -26.21 15.16 19.64
C ASN A 594 -25.56 14.34 18.53
N SER A 595 -25.29 14.98 17.40
CA SER A 595 -24.61 14.32 16.26
C SER A 595 -25.39 13.13 15.67
N VAL A 596 -26.72 13.13 15.74
CA VAL A 596 -27.53 12.04 15.18
C VAL A 596 -27.62 12.12 13.65
N PRO A 597 -27.76 10.95 12.97
CA PRO A 597 -27.95 10.91 11.53
C PRO A 597 -29.36 11.31 11.14
N LYS A 598 -29.46 12.17 10.13
CA LYS A 598 -30.72 12.60 9.50
C LYS A 598 -30.68 12.38 8.01
N ALA A 599 -31.85 12.20 7.43
CA ALA A 599 -32.06 12.28 5.99
C ALA A 599 -33.08 13.37 5.69
N ALA A 600 -32.77 14.26 4.74
CA ALA A 600 -33.70 15.26 4.19
C ALA A 600 -34.08 14.85 2.78
N ILE A 601 -35.36 14.64 2.52
CA ILE A 601 -35.91 14.20 1.25
C ILE A 601 -36.64 15.39 0.61
N TYR A 602 -36.19 15.80 -0.58
CA TYR A 602 -36.84 16.85 -1.36
C TYR A 602 -37.82 16.25 -2.36
N ASN A 603 -39.07 16.66 -2.29
CA ASN A 603 -40.18 16.17 -3.11
C ASN A 603 -40.58 17.11 -4.26
N GLY A 604 -39.69 18.02 -4.65
CA GLY A 604 -39.96 19.04 -5.65
C GLY A 604 -40.51 20.35 -5.10
N ALA A 605 -40.90 20.41 -3.81
CA ALA A 605 -41.46 21.61 -3.16
C ALA A 605 -40.85 21.91 -1.78
N THR A 606 -40.81 20.92 -0.91
CA THR A 606 -40.37 21.04 0.48
C THR A 606 -39.50 19.90 0.90
N TRP A 607 -38.73 20.11 1.95
CA TRP A 607 -37.95 19.08 2.59
C TRP A 607 -38.77 18.29 3.61
N ASN A 608 -38.78 16.97 3.50
CA ASN A 608 -39.21 16.06 4.55
C ASN A 608 -37.96 15.57 5.29
N ILE A 609 -37.81 15.93 6.58
CA ILE A 609 -36.62 15.60 7.37
C ILE A 609 -36.98 14.48 8.35
N ILE A 610 -36.25 13.38 8.29
CA ILE A 610 -36.40 12.25 9.19
C ILE A 610 -35.11 12.04 10.02
N THR A 611 -35.27 11.71 11.30
CA THR A 611 -34.19 11.24 12.15
C THR A 611 -34.09 9.73 12.00
N LEU A 612 -32.93 9.26 11.55
CA LEU A 612 -32.72 7.83 11.26
C LEU A 612 -32.39 7.03 12.53
N SER A 613 -31.72 7.65 13.49
CA SER A 613 -31.34 7.05 14.77
C SER A 613 -31.17 8.13 15.83
N GLU A 614 -31.45 7.77 17.09
CA GLU A 614 -31.15 8.62 18.26
C GLU A 614 -29.69 8.51 18.72
N GLN A 615 -28.87 7.73 18.01
CA GLN A 615 -27.47 7.49 18.36
C GLN A 615 -26.57 8.37 17.48
N GLU A 616 -25.47 8.84 18.07
CA GLU A 616 -24.50 9.65 17.37
C GLU A 616 -23.83 8.87 16.22
N CYS A 617 -23.43 9.59 15.17
CA CYS A 617 -22.63 9.10 14.07
C CYS A 617 -21.49 10.08 13.74
N GLY A 618 -20.47 9.61 13.02
CA GLY A 618 -19.36 10.40 12.51
C GLY A 618 -19.66 11.02 11.14
N MET A 619 -20.27 10.26 10.26
CA MET A 619 -20.64 10.70 8.91
C MET A 619 -21.86 9.93 8.39
N VAL A 620 -22.42 10.39 7.27
CA VAL A 620 -23.61 9.78 6.65
C VAL A 620 -23.40 9.74 5.15
N SER A 621 -23.21 8.53 4.59
CA SER A 621 -23.11 8.32 3.14
C SER A 621 -24.49 8.03 2.52
N VAL A 622 -24.66 8.39 1.26
CA VAL A 622 -25.93 8.22 0.54
C VAL A 622 -25.68 7.76 -0.90
N ILE A 623 -26.49 6.82 -1.38
CA ILE A 623 -26.51 6.43 -2.79
C ILE A 623 -27.96 6.16 -3.23
N ALA A 624 -28.28 6.42 -4.49
CA ALA A 624 -29.61 6.23 -5.06
C ALA A 624 -29.64 5.01 -6.01
N GLU A 625 -30.66 4.17 -5.92
CA GLU A 625 -31.03 3.22 -6.95
C GLU A 625 -31.85 3.89 -8.05
N GLU A 626 -31.83 3.37 -9.27
CA GLU A 626 -32.54 3.91 -10.43
C GLU A 626 -34.08 3.95 -10.23
N ASP A 627 -34.61 3.00 -9.42
CA ASP A 627 -36.04 2.92 -9.09
C ASP A 627 -36.51 4.01 -8.07
N GLY A 628 -35.57 4.86 -7.63
CA GLY A 628 -35.83 5.94 -6.67
C GLY A 628 -35.84 5.51 -5.20
N LYS A 629 -35.23 4.38 -4.87
CA LYS A 629 -34.87 3.97 -3.52
C LYS A 629 -33.50 4.54 -3.17
N PHE A 630 -33.33 5.00 -1.96
CA PHE A 630 -32.09 5.57 -1.47
C PHE A 630 -31.53 4.73 -0.34
N TRP A 631 -30.23 4.54 -0.33
CA TRP A 631 -29.50 3.93 0.79
C TRP A 631 -28.79 5.02 1.56
N VAL A 632 -28.99 5.03 2.89
CA VAL A 632 -28.40 5.99 3.81
C VAL A 632 -27.63 5.23 4.88
N LEU A 633 -26.34 5.50 5.00
CA LEU A 633 -25.36 4.73 5.77
C LEU A 633 -24.66 5.61 6.81
N PRO A 634 -25.23 5.79 8.01
CA PRO A 634 -24.51 6.38 9.14
C PRO A 634 -23.35 5.49 9.60
N SER A 635 -22.17 6.08 9.81
CA SER A 635 -20.96 5.40 10.28
C SER A 635 -20.18 6.23 11.29
N GLY A 636 -19.17 5.66 11.94
CA GLY A 636 -18.36 6.36 12.95
C GLY A 636 -19.07 6.47 14.32
N GLY A 637 -19.90 5.51 14.67
CA GLY A 637 -20.62 5.39 15.91
C GLY A 637 -21.25 4.00 16.02
N LYS A 638 -22.52 3.89 16.34
CA LYS A 638 -23.28 2.67 16.09
C LYS A 638 -23.72 2.66 14.63
N ASN A 639 -23.12 1.77 13.86
CA ASN A 639 -23.30 1.70 12.44
C ASN A 639 -24.67 1.11 12.10
N LEU A 640 -25.36 1.75 11.18
CA LEU A 640 -26.70 1.41 10.75
C LEU A 640 -26.79 1.58 9.22
N ILE A 641 -27.71 0.86 8.59
CA ILE A 641 -28.03 1.04 7.18
C ILE A 641 -29.53 1.16 7.04
N PHE A 642 -29.97 2.13 6.25
CA PHE A 642 -31.37 2.38 5.98
C PHE A 642 -31.63 2.41 4.49
N SER A 643 -32.74 1.81 4.06
CA SER A 643 -33.35 2.20 2.79
C SER A 643 -34.39 3.29 3.08
N VAL A 644 -34.37 4.34 2.25
CA VAL A 644 -35.28 5.49 2.37
C VAL A 644 -36.01 5.64 1.05
N SER A 645 -37.34 5.69 1.08
CA SER A 645 -38.19 5.88 -0.07
C SER A 645 -38.54 7.36 -0.26
N LYS A 646 -39.09 7.71 -1.44
CA LYS A 646 -39.49 9.08 -1.81
C LYS A 646 -40.50 9.70 -0.86
N ASP A 647 -41.31 8.89 -0.19
CA ASP A 647 -42.33 9.36 0.78
C ASP A 647 -41.73 9.59 2.20
N GLY A 648 -40.45 9.27 2.39
CA GLY A 648 -39.76 9.40 3.67
C GLY A 648 -39.88 8.17 4.57
N THR A 649 -40.39 7.05 4.07
CA THR A 649 -40.39 5.81 4.81
C THR A 649 -38.94 5.26 4.87
N ALA A 650 -38.43 5.03 6.09
CA ALA A 650 -37.11 4.47 6.32
C ALA A 650 -37.22 3.05 6.89
N THR A 651 -36.48 2.09 6.30
CA THR A 651 -36.38 0.73 6.77
C THR A 651 -34.96 0.45 7.19
N ALA A 652 -34.77 0.03 8.45
CA ALA A 652 -33.45 -0.28 8.99
C ALA A 652 -33.02 -1.72 8.66
N TYR A 653 -31.77 -1.88 8.29
CA TYR A 653 -31.11 -3.17 8.08
C TYR A 653 -30.06 -3.39 9.14
N ALA A 654 -30.03 -4.58 9.73
CA ALA A 654 -29.01 -4.94 10.68
C ALA A 654 -27.65 -5.07 9.98
N VAL A 655 -26.61 -4.51 10.58
CA VAL A 655 -25.22 -4.75 10.16
C VAL A 655 -24.64 -5.98 10.86
N PRO A 656 -23.66 -6.67 10.26
CA PRO A 656 -22.95 -7.76 10.93
C PRO A 656 -22.35 -7.31 12.27
N GLU A 657 -22.16 -8.24 13.21
CA GLU A 657 -21.66 -7.95 14.55
C GLU A 657 -20.29 -7.25 14.52
N GLN A 658 -19.39 -7.71 13.63
CA GLN A 658 -18.07 -7.13 13.42
C GLN A 658 -18.09 -5.68 12.86
N LEU A 659 -19.21 -5.26 12.27
CA LEU A 659 -19.39 -3.92 11.73
C LEU A 659 -20.19 -2.98 12.64
N LYS A 660 -20.58 -3.42 13.84
CA LYS A 660 -21.37 -2.58 14.76
C LYS A 660 -20.54 -1.51 15.45
N GLU A 661 -19.26 -1.77 15.65
CA GLU A 661 -18.32 -0.87 16.33
C GLU A 661 -17.00 -0.77 15.55
N ASN A 662 -16.21 0.26 15.83
CA ASN A 662 -14.88 0.47 15.22
C ASN A 662 -14.86 0.69 13.70
N VAL A 663 -15.96 1.05 13.07
CA VAL A 663 -16.02 1.43 11.66
C VAL A 663 -15.82 2.94 11.55
N PHE A 664 -14.82 3.33 10.79
CA PHE A 664 -14.52 4.74 10.52
C PHE A 664 -15.42 5.31 9.42
N GLN A 665 -15.61 4.55 8.33
CA GLN A 665 -16.39 4.96 7.18
C GLN A 665 -17.04 3.76 6.47
N MET A 666 -18.25 3.97 5.95
CA MET A 666 -18.94 3.07 5.03
C MET A 666 -19.17 3.78 3.70
N ILE A 667 -18.69 3.18 2.61
CA ILE A 667 -18.77 3.75 1.27
C ILE A 667 -19.65 2.84 0.40
N PRO A 668 -20.85 3.27 0.01
CA PRO A 668 -21.74 2.46 -0.82
C PRO A 668 -21.36 2.53 -2.30
N VAL A 669 -21.61 1.43 -3.01
CA VAL A 669 -21.60 1.37 -4.47
C VAL A 669 -22.66 0.39 -4.95
N LEU A 670 -23.32 0.72 -6.04
CA LEU A 670 -24.32 -0.15 -6.67
C LEU A 670 -23.72 -0.87 -7.87
N SER A 671 -23.97 -2.16 -7.99
CA SER A 671 -23.57 -2.94 -9.15
C SER A 671 -24.56 -4.07 -9.41
N GLY A 672 -25.11 -4.15 -10.61
CA GLY A 672 -26.08 -5.18 -11.01
C GLY A 672 -27.31 -5.25 -10.09
N GLY A 673 -27.84 -4.12 -9.64
CA GLY A 673 -29.01 -4.02 -8.75
C GLY A 673 -28.72 -4.45 -7.29
N ASN A 674 -27.48 -4.64 -6.89
CA ASN A 674 -27.10 -5.00 -5.53
C ASN A 674 -26.35 -3.84 -4.86
N LEU A 675 -26.62 -3.67 -3.56
CA LEU A 675 -25.82 -2.78 -2.71
C LEU A 675 -24.57 -3.47 -2.22
N TYR A 676 -23.42 -2.86 -2.53
CA TYR A 676 -22.13 -3.21 -1.95
C TYR A 676 -21.67 -2.05 -1.06
N VAL A 677 -21.01 -2.37 0.03
CA VAL A 677 -20.52 -1.38 1.01
C VAL A 677 -19.07 -1.70 1.31
N ALA A 678 -18.16 -0.79 0.95
CA ALA A 678 -16.80 -0.88 1.41
C ALA A 678 -16.68 -0.26 2.81
N VAL A 679 -16.03 -0.97 3.71
CA VAL A 679 -15.97 -0.63 5.14
C VAL A 679 -14.54 -0.42 5.57
N ASN A 680 -14.23 0.80 6.00
CA ASN A 680 -12.95 1.19 6.55
C ASN A 680 -13.02 1.07 8.08
N SER A 681 -12.33 0.09 8.66
CA SER A 681 -12.47 -0.27 10.08
C SER A 681 -11.16 -0.19 10.86
N GLN A 682 -11.29 -0.04 12.19
CA GLN A 682 -10.21 -0.11 13.18
C GLN A 682 -10.39 -1.36 14.04
N ASN A 683 -9.31 -2.02 14.42
CA ASN A 683 -9.31 -3.20 15.31
C ASN A 683 -10.17 -4.40 14.82
N PRO A 684 -9.71 -5.11 13.77
CA PRO A 684 -8.47 -4.89 13.04
C PRO A 684 -8.57 -3.74 12.06
N ASN A 685 -7.43 -3.14 11.70
CA ASN A 685 -7.37 -2.20 10.58
C ASN A 685 -7.61 -2.99 9.30
N ALA A 686 -8.74 -2.76 8.67
CA ALA A 686 -9.11 -3.43 7.44
C ALA A 686 -10.02 -2.56 6.57
N PHE A 687 -9.87 -2.72 5.27
CA PHE A 687 -10.76 -2.15 4.28
C PHE A 687 -11.31 -3.28 3.43
N ASP A 688 -12.59 -3.63 3.67
CA ASP A 688 -13.27 -4.79 3.11
C ASP A 688 -14.54 -4.38 2.36
N LEU A 689 -14.95 -5.22 1.39
CA LEU A 689 -16.22 -5.07 0.68
C LEU A 689 -17.25 -6.10 1.16
N TYR A 690 -18.46 -5.62 1.43
CA TYR A 690 -19.62 -6.43 1.81
C TYR A 690 -20.75 -6.24 0.82
N ARG A 691 -21.55 -7.28 0.58
CA ARG A 691 -22.82 -7.24 -0.16
C ARG A 691 -24.00 -7.47 0.78
N LEU A 692 -25.02 -6.63 0.66
CA LEU A 692 -26.30 -6.84 1.32
C LEU A 692 -27.20 -7.73 0.46
N ASN A 693 -27.61 -8.87 0.99
CA ASN A 693 -28.72 -9.62 0.45
C ASN A 693 -30.01 -9.00 1.00
N GLN A 694 -30.76 -8.29 0.18
CA GLN A 694 -31.96 -7.56 0.59
C GLN A 694 -33.14 -8.47 0.99
N GLU A 695 -33.23 -9.69 0.42
CA GLU A 695 -34.32 -10.64 0.71
C GLU A 695 -34.16 -11.29 2.09
N THR A 696 -32.94 -11.65 2.45
CA THR A 696 -32.65 -12.31 3.73
C THR A 696 -32.14 -11.36 4.81
N ALA A 697 -31.90 -10.09 4.46
CA ALA A 697 -31.24 -9.08 5.29
C ALA A 697 -29.87 -9.55 5.84
N SER A 698 -29.18 -10.42 5.10
CA SER A 698 -27.87 -10.96 5.47
C SER A 698 -26.75 -10.32 4.67
N TRP A 699 -25.54 -10.37 5.22
CA TRP A 699 -24.36 -9.80 4.64
C TRP A 699 -23.35 -10.90 4.29
N GLU A 700 -22.67 -10.73 3.18
CA GLU A 700 -21.53 -11.56 2.80
C GLU A 700 -20.32 -10.68 2.47
N THR A 701 -19.13 -11.14 2.85
CA THR A 701 -17.87 -10.52 2.42
C THR A 701 -17.63 -10.87 0.95
N VAL A 702 -17.20 -9.91 0.16
CA VAL A 702 -17.00 -10.08 -1.28
C VAL A 702 -15.54 -9.79 -1.65
N GLY A 703 -14.88 -10.80 -2.15
CA GLY A 703 -13.45 -10.74 -2.46
C GLY A 703 -12.56 -10.96 -1.23
N ASN A 704 -11.27 -10.76 -1.42
CA ASN A 704 -10.31 -10.63 -0.33
C ASN A 704 -10.32 -9.20 0.22
N THR A 705 -9.63 -8.95 1.32
CA THR A 705 -9.43 -7.62 1.89
C THR A 705 -8.84 -6.65 0.86
N ILE A 706 -9.41 -5.47 0.72
CA ILE A 706 -8.94 -4.42 -0.20
C ILE A 706 -7.59 -3.88 0.30
N ALA A 707 -7.51 -3.57 1.59
CA ALA A 707 -6.28 -3.15 2.26
C ALA A 707 -6.28 -3.57 3.74
N ASN A 708 -5.12 -3.96 4.27
CA ASN A 708 -4.92 -4.33 5.68
C ASN A 708 -4.52 -3.13 6.55
N GLU A 709 -4.99 -1.95 6.19
CA GLU A 709 -4.74 -0.69 6.89
C GLU A 709 -5.94 0.24 6.77
N ILE A 710 -5.97 1.31 7.57
CA ILE A 710 -6.94 2.39 7.40
C ILE A 710 -6.53 3.18 6.15
N VAL A 711 -7.44 3.28 5.19
CA VAL A 711 -7.22 4.01 3.94
C VAL A 711 -7.77 5.43 4.03
N ASN A 712 -7.17 6.34 3.26
CA ASN A 712 -7.60 7.73 3.14
C ASN A 712 -8.29 7.98 1.80
N GLN A 713 -9.30 8.84 1.80
CA GLN A 713 -10.02 9.29 0.61
C GLN A 713 -10.52 8.14 -0.29
N PRO A 714 -11.11 7.06 0.24
CA PRO A 714 -11.59 5.98 -0.61
C PRO A 714 -12.77 6.43 -1.47
N VAL A 715 -12.71 6.07 -2.76
CA VAL A 715 -13.76 6.33 -3.75
C VAL A 715 -14.05 5.03 -4.48
N LEU A 716 -15.33 4.70 -4.64
CA LEU A 716 -15.79 3.53 -5.38
C LEU A 716 -16.64 3.94 -6.57
N SER A 717 -16.48 3.18 -7.65
CA SER A 717 -17.38 3.27 -8.81
C SER A 717 -17.56 1.87 -9.42
N ALA A 718 -18.63 1.65 -10.16
CA ALA A 718 -18.90 0.36 -10.79
C ALA A 718 -19.11 0.52 -12.31
N ARG A 719 -18.58 -0.44 -13.08
CA ARG A 719 -18.68 -0.50 -14.53
C ARG A 719 -18.78 -1.95 -14.99
N ASN A 720 -19.81 -2.30 -15.73
CA ASN A 720 -19.94 -3.62 -16.38
C ASN A 720 -19.70 -4.82 -15.45
N GLY A 721 -20.31 -4.81 -14.25
CA GLY A 721 -20.15 -5.88 -13.26
C GLY A 721 -18.78 -5.93 -12.58
N THR A 722 -17.96 -4.89 -12.74
CA THR A 722 -16.69 -4.70 -12.04
C THR A 722 -16.79 -3.50 -11.11
N ILE A 723 -16.40 -3.67 -9.85
CA ILE A 723 -16.25 -2.57 -8.90
C ILE A 723 -14.80 -2.11 -8.92
N TYR A 724 -14.62 -0.81 -9.03
CA TYR A 724 -13.33 -0.13 -8.93
C TYR A 724 -13.25 0.62 -7.62
N CYS A 725 -12.11 0.55 -6.98
CA CYS A 725 -11.82 1.27 -5.75
C CYS A 725 -10.50 2.02 -5.88
N MET A 726 -10.54 3.32 -5.61
CA MET A 726 -9.34 4.16 -5.55
C MET A 726 -9.19 4.70 -4.14
N TYR A 727 -7.99 4.63 -3.59
CA TYR A 727 -7.70 5.06 -2.22
C TYR A 727 -6.22 5.42 -2.06
N ASN A 728 -5.92 6.16 -1.00
CA ASN A 728 -4.56 6.48 -0.59
C ASN A 728 -4.22 5.66 0.66
N ALA A 729 -3.15 4.87 0.56
CA ALA A 729 -2.62 4.05 1.63
C ALA A 729 -1.09 4.16 1.63
N SER A 730 -0.49 4.34 2.81
CA SER A 730 0.98 4.42 2.97
C SER A 730 1.66 5.39 1.96
N GLU A 731 1.06 6.57 1.77
CA GLU A 731 1.49 7.62 0.83
C GLU A 731 1.44 7.22 -0.67
N GLN A 732 0.74 6.13 -1.00
CA GLN A 732 0.52 5.69 -2.37
C GLN A 732 -0.95 5.73 -2.73
N ILE A 733 -1.24 6.20 -3.94
CA ILE A 733 -2.59 6.14 -4.50
C ILE A 733 -2.68 4.87 -5.33
N LEU A 734 -3.66 4.03 -4.98
CA LEU A 734 -3.89 2.75 -5.62
C LEU A 734 -5.27 2.73 -6.28
N LEU A 735 -5.33 2.17 -7.48
CA LEU A 735 -6.57 1.79 -8.15
C LEU A 735 -6.65 0.28 -8.17
N LYS A 736 -7.72 -0.26 -7.59
CA LYS A 736 -8.04 -1.70 -7.60
C LYS A 736 -9.36 -1.97 -8.29
N LYS A 737 -9.50 -3.17 -8.82
CA LYS A 737 -10.75 -3.67 -9.39
C LYS A 737 -11.13 -5.04 -8.82
N LEU A 738 -12.42 -5.29 -8.75
CA LEU A 738 -13.01 -6.58 -8.41
C LEU A 738 -14.10 -6.93 -9.41
N VAL A 739 -13.92 -8.02 -10.15
CA VAL A 739 -14.95 -8.53 -11.05
C VAL A 739 -16.00 -9.28 -10.22
N ILE A 740 -17.18 -8.69 -10.03
CA ILE A 740 -18.29 -9.25 -9.24
C ILE A 740 -19.04 -10.31 -10.04
N SER A 741 -19.38 -9.98 -11.28
CA SER A 741 -19.85 -10.92 -12.26
C SER A 741 -18.94 -10.72 -13.48
N LYS A 742 -18.38 -11.81 -14.02
CA LYS A 742 -18.24 -11.77 -15.46
C LYS A 742 -19.68 -11.63 -15.91
N ASN A 743 -20.05 -10.50 -16.49
CA ASN A 743 -21.16 -10.52 -17.40
C ASN A 743 -20.80 -11.64 -18.40
N GLU A 744 -21.32 -12.86 -18.24
CA GLU A 744 -21.96 -13.41 -19.40
C GLU A 744 -22.87 -12.24 -19.78
N GLU A 745 -22.48 -11.47 -20.79
CA GLU A 745 -23.33 -10.44 -21.33
C GLU A 745 -24.70 -11.07 -21.35
N THR A 746 -25.61 -10.62 -20.49
CA THR A 746 -27.00 -10.81 -20.78
C THR A 746 -27.16 -9.92 -21.99
N ILE A 747 -26.79 -10.53 -23.15
CA ILE A 747 -26.94 -9.93 -24.45
C ILE A 747 -28.39 -9.51 -24.46
N LEU A 748 -28.65 -8.22 -24.27
CA LEU A 748 -30.01 -7.72 -24.32
C LEU A 748 -30.51 -7.96 -25.73
N LYS A 749 -31.04 -9.19 -25.96
CA LYS A 749 -31.49 -9.64 -27.25
C LYS A 749 -32.45 -8.58 -27.80
N GLY A 750 -32.16 -8.07 -28.99
CA GLY A 750 -32.95 -7.03 -29.63
C GLY A 750 -32.46 -5.60 -29.46
N ASP A 751 -31.44 -5.36 -28.64
CA ASP A 751 -30.76 -4.06 -28.54
C ASP A 751 -29.64 -3.99 -29.59
N LEU A 752 -30.00 -3.58 -30.82
CA LEU A 752 -29.07 -3.58 -31.93
C LEU A 752 -28.23 -2.31 -32.00
N ASN A 753 -28.72 -1.20 -31.46
CA ASN A 753 -27.97 0.06 -31.46
C ASN A 753 -27.01 0.17 -30.26
N LEU A 754 -27.04 -0.81 -29.33
CA LEU A 754 -26.18 -0.90 -28.15
C LEU A 754 -26.39 0.24 -27.14
N ASP A 755 -27.62 0.80 -27.07
CA ASP A 755 -27.97 1.88 -26.15
C ASP A 755 -28.50 1.37 -24.79
N GLY A 756 -28.49 0.03 -24.58
CA GLY A 756 -29.01 -0.61 -23.37
C GLY A 756 -30.52 -0.72 -23.30
N ARG A 757 -31.26 -0.36 -24.33
CA ARG A 757 -32.73 -0.38 -24.39
C ARG A 757 -33.21 -1.11 -25.65
N ARG A 758 -34.31 -1.84 -25.53
CA ARG A 758 -35.06 -2.35 -26.69
C ARG A 758 -36.16 -1.37 -27.07
N ASN A 759 -36.04 -0.74 -28.22
CA ASN A 759 -36.98 0.27 -28.66
C ASN A 759 -37.14 0.32 -30.19
N LEU A 760 -37.87 1.31 -30.68
CA LEU A 760 -38.13 1.46 -32.13
C LEU A 760 -36.84 1.68 -32.94
N ALA A 761 -35.80 2.28 -32.36
CA ALA A 761 -34.54 2.54 -33.06
C ALA A 761 -33.84 1.24 -33.44
N ASP A 762 -33.87 0.19 -32.59
CA ASP A 762 -33.35 -1.14 -32.87
C ASP A 762 -34.12 -1.81 -34.02
N THR A 763 -35.45 -1.68 -34.00
CA THR A 763 -36.29 -2.18 -35.09
C THR A 763 -35.95 -1.52 -36.42
N VAL A 764 -35.66 -0.22 -36.42
CA VAL A 764 -35.22 0.48 -37.65
C VAL A 764 -33.87 -0.02 -38.11
N LEU A 765 -32.90 -0.22 -37.18
CA LEU A 765 -31.57 -0.74 -37.52
C LEU A 765 -31.67 -2.17 -38.05
N PHE A 766 -32.51 -3.00 -37.45
CA PHE A 766 -32.76 -4.37 -37.92
C PHE A 766 -33.37 -4.43 -39.32
N HIS A 767 -34.36 -3.57 -39.60
CA HIS A 767 -34.92 -3.45 -40.98
C HIS A 767 -33.84 -3.07 -42.00
N ARG A 768 -32.96 -2.13 -41.66
CA ARG A 768 -31.87 -1.71 -42.51
C ARG A 768 -30.88 -2.83 -42.78
N TYR A 769 -30.62 -3.68 -41.80
CA TYR A 769 -29.81 -4.87 -41.97
C TYR A 769 -30.46 -5.90 -42.90
N LEU A 770 -31.74 -6.25 -42.70
CA LEU A 770 -32.47 -7.18 -43.55
C LEU A 770 -32.58 -6.68 -44.97
N LEU A 771 -32.67 -5.36 -45.18
CA LEU A 771 -32.64 -4.72 -46.51
C LEU A 771 -31.21 -4.59 -47.09
N ARG A 772 -30.18 -5.09 -46.36
CA ARG A 772 -28.77 -5.01 -46.74
C ARG A 772 -28.24 -3.60 -46.96
N THR A 773 -28.81 -2.61 -46.29
CA THR A 773 -28.37 -1.21 -46.34
C THR A 773 -27.35 -0.87 -45.23
N VAL A 774 -27.17 -1.76 -44.25
CA VAL A 774 -26.14 -1.71 -43.22
C VAL A 774 -25.60 -3.12 -42.91
N THR A 775 -24.39 -3.22 -42.40
CA THR A 775 -23.82 -4.44 -41.81
C THR A 775 -23.83 -4.30 -40.31
N LEU A 776 -24.14 -5.37 -39.59
CA LEU A 776 -24.04 -5.41 -38.12
C LEU A 776 -22.60 -5.77 -37.73
N THR A 777 -22.13 -5.24 -36.63
CA THR A 777 -20.93 -5.71 -35.92
C THR A 777 -21.19 -7.11 -35.37
N GLU A 778 -20.14 -7.82 -34.95
CA GLU A 778 -20.27 -9.14 -34.33
C GLU A 778 -21.19 -9.09 -33.10
N GLU A 779 -21.04 -8.06 -32.25
CA GLU A 779 -21.84 -7.83 -31.05
C GLU A 779 -23.31 -7.53 -31.40
N GLN A 780 -23.57 -6.64 -32.35
CA GLN A 780 -24.91 -6.35 -32.83
C GLN A 780 -25.56 -7.61 -33.44
N GLY A 781 -24.76 -8.48 -34.11
CA GLY A 781 -25.24 -9.75 -34.62
C GLY A 781 -25.69 -10.71 -33.53
N LYS A 782 -24.93 -10.85 -32.45
CA LYS A 782 -25.30 -11.66 -31.28
C LYS A 782 -26.62 -11.15 -30.62
N ARG A 783 -26.86 -9.85 -30.63
CA ARG A 783 -28.10 -9.25 -30.09
C ARG A 783 -29.28 -9.33 -31.09
N ALA A 784 -29.01 -9.35 -32.40
CA ALA A 784 -30.03 -9.47 -33.43
C ALA A 784 -30.61 -10.90 -33.52
N GLU A 785 -29.82 -11.93 -33.20
CA GLU A 785 -30.26 -13.33 -33.18
C GLU A 785 -31.08 -13.60 -31.90
N THR A 786 -32.34 -13.23 -31.93
CA THR A 786 -33.24 -13.26 -30.77
C THR A 786 -33.87 -14.64 -30.55
N VAL A 787 -33.97 -15.45 -31.58
CA VAL A 787 -34.60 -16.79 -31.57
C VAL A 787 -33.60 -17.94 -31.46
N GLU A 788 -32.30 -17.68 -31.58
CA GLU A 788 -31.20 -18.65 -31.44
C GLU A 788 -31.29 -19.83 -32.40
N ASP A 789 -31.68 -19.58 -33.64
CA ASP A 789 -31.76 -20.60 -34.69
C ASP A 789 -30.51 -20.64 -35.61
N GLY A 790 -29.46 -19.83 -35.32
CA GLY A 790 -28.23 -19.72 -36.05
C GLY A 790 -28.30 -18.80 -37.27
N THR A 791 -29.42 -18.07 -37.46
CA THR A 791 -29.62 -17.17 -38.60
C THR A 791 -30.40 -15.91 -38.23
N ILE A 792 -29.80 -14.74 -38.47
CA ILE A 792 -30.48 -13.46 -38.27
C ILE A 792 -31.43 -13.20 -39.46
N ASN A 793 -32.72 -13.25 -39.18
CA ASN A 793 -33.76 -13.18 -40.25
C ASN A 793 -35.01 -12.44 -39.76
N ILE A 794 -36.11 -12.55 -40.57
CA ILE A 794 -37.37 -11.86 -40.30
C ILE A 794 -38.05 -12.35 -39.01
N ILE A 795 -37.77 -13.58 -38.57
CA ILE A 795 -38.39 -14.15 -37.37
C ILE A 795 -37.85 -13.43 -36.11
N ASP A 796 -36.56 -13.12 -36.09
CA ASP A 796 -35.95 -12.33 -35.02
C ASP A 796 -36.52 -10.92 -34.93
N LEU A 797 -36.75 -10.28 -36.06
CA LEU A 797 -37.38 -8.97 -36.12
C LEU A 797 -38.82 -9.02 -35.59
N ILE A 798 -39.58 -10.09 -35.87
CA ILE A 798 -40.93 -10.29 -35.34
C ILE A 798 -40.87 -10.44 -33.82
N TRP A 799 -39.94 -11.23 -33.33
CA TRP A 799 -39.72 -11.35 -31.88
C TRP A 799 -39.43 -9.98 -31.22
N LEU A 800 -38.50 -9.20 -31.81
CA LEU A 800 -38.13 -7.89 -31.30
C LEU A 800 -39.33 -6.95 -31.21
N LYS A 801 -40.13 -6.91 -32.27
CA LYS A 801 -41.36 -6.09 -32.28
C LYS A 801 -42.38 -6.52 -31.21
N GLN A 802 -42.51 -7.83 -30.97
CA GLN A 802 -43.37 -8.34 -29.93
C GLN A 802 -42.84 -8.00 -28.53
N ALA A 803 -41.51 -8.09 -28.34
CA ALA A 803 -40.87 -7.75 -27.08
C ALA A 803 -40.99 -6.25 -26.72
N ILE A 804 -40.87 -5.37 -27.70
CA ILE A 804 -41.12 -3.91 -27.50
C ILE A 804 -42.60 -3.64 -27.15
N HIS A 805 -43.53 -4.29 -27.84
CA HIS A 805 -44.96 -4.08 -27.61
C HIS A 805 -45.46 -4.56 -26.24
N LEU A 806 -44.77 -5.59 -25.68
CA LEU A 806 -45.07 -6.09 -24.36
C LEU A 806 -44.58 -5.13 -23.24
N VAL A 807 -43.54 -4.37 -23.48
CA VAL A 807 -43.07 -3.35 -22.55
C VAL A 807 -44.08 -2.18 -22.50
N ASP A 808 -44.56 -1.72 -23.65
CA ASP A 808 -45.57 -0.64 -23.73
C ASP A 808 -46.95 -1.00 -23.10
N VAL A 809 -47.24 -2.27 -22.83
CA VAL A 809 -48.51 -2.73 -22.25
C VAL A 809 -48.40 -2.94 -20.73
N VAL A 810 -47.22 -3.08 -20.19
CA VAL A 810 -47.01 -3.23 -18.74
C VAL A 810 -46.88 -1.86 -18.04
N ASP A 811 -46.47 -0.82 -18.78
CA ASP A 811 -46.35 0.55 -18.28
C ASP A 811 -47.60 1.43 -18.55
N ALA A 812 -48.71 0.86 -19.01
CA ALA A 812 -50.02 1.52 -19.20
C ALA A 812 -51.02 0.92 -18.14
#